data_f0ba836c58e7934f84029b753f43b6df
#
_entry.id   f0ba836c58e7934f84029b753f43b6df
#
_cell.length_a   1.000
_cell.length_b   1.000
_cell.length_c   1.000
_cell.angle_alpha   90.00
_cell.angle_beta   90.00
_cell.angle_gamma   90.00
#
_symmetry.space_group_name_H-M   'P 1'
#
loop_
_entity.id
_entity.type
_entity.pdbx_description
1 polymer ?
#
loop_
_entity_poly.entity_id
_entity_poly.type
_entity_poly.pdbx_seq_one_letter_code
_entity_poly.pdbx_strand_id
1 'polypeptide(L)'
;MNIAFPGFFCLLLLAFLVCCESSDKPVNKFSDPVVLKIAEYRDRRAADSLYLYFNHENAVYRREAVLAFGSIQDASNVDRIGKLLVMDADPSVRRAAAFALGQIQDPSCERMLLGAMVKEKIPENTSEILQAYGKTTRKWKLEPDVFLSDSTKTSGLAWSLYRAGLRGKTDSVANSVAKRLLDREYSGSTRLGAAHYFARGAKDFQDAEAYLINAAGNDALPEVRMAATLALGKITSDASREALKKIIKSESDARVITNALKALASFPFDPVKHYLYEALRHKDANIGIAASEVILEILPPDDWIEVASLANQLTQTRILANLYEAALKAGKNKDLAAEIQSHYEKASDPYDRAALLGSLKHFPEAFSFVEAELLKADTPIVRSTAASTLVGMNYSESFSATLKPRFAAQFKNLMQTQEDPAVLGIIASVFADSTLGYDQIVRDAGFLYEARKKQRLPEHNESLQAIEAAIAHIEGKKVLPVKNEFNHPVDWALVKKIPEDQRVTIRTTRGSIVLRLLVNESPGSVANFLVLAQSGYFDNKYFHRVVPNFVVQSGCKRGDGWGSEDYSIRSEFSLRPYQGGSVGMASAGKDTEGTQWFITHSPTPHLDGRYSLFAEVEDGMSVVNYIQVGDKITDVVIENFIAP
;
A
#
# COMPACT_ATOMS: atom_id res chain seq x y z
N MET A 1 73.90 -71.01 -10.66
CA MET A 1 72.92 -71.77 -11.41
C MET A 1 71.58 -71.52 -10.78
N ASN A 2 70.87 -70.49 -11.19
CA ASN A 2 69.48 -70.30 -10.91
C ASN A 2 68.98 -69.30 -11.92
N ILE A 3 68.02 -69.71 -12.74
CA ILE A 3 67.39 -69.00 -13.80
C ILE A 3 66.19 -68.28 -13.21
N ALA A 4 66.14 -66.98 -13.31
CA ALA A 4 64.97 -66.15 -12.93
C ALA A 4 64.23 -65.71 -14.17
N PHE A 5 62.95 -66.04 -14.25
CA PHE A 5 61.99 -65.54 -15.23
C PHE A 5 61.38 -64.20 -14.74
N PRO A 6 61.24 -63.20 -15.58
CA PRO A 6 60.48 -62.00 -15.22
C PRO A 6 58.98 -62.13 -15.58
N GLY A 7 58.13 -61.98 -14.56
CA GLY A 7 56.71 -61.93 -14.73
C GLY A 7 56.27 -60.60 -15.31
N PHE A 8 55.46 -60.63 -16.37
CA PHE A 8 54.78 -59.50 -16.98
C PHE A 8 53.54 -59.14 -16.14
N PHE A 9 53.56 -58.00 -15.50
CA PHE A 9 52.41 -57.47 -14.80
C PHE A 9 51.64 -56.53 -15.75
N CYS A 10 50.50 -57.02 -16.26
CA CYS A 10 49.53 -56.16 -17.01
C CYS A 10 48.74 -55.30 -16.03
N LEU A 11 49.05 -54.00 -15.93
CA LEU A 11 48.22 -53.02 -15.23
C LEU A 11 47.03 -52.63 -16.12
N LEU A 12 45.86 -53.17 -15.80
CA LEU A 12 44.59 -52.67 -16.33
C LEU A 12 44.24 -51.33 -15.61
N LEU A 13 44.46 -50.24 -16.28
CA LEU A 13 43.93 -48.93 -15.87
C LEU A 13 42.39 -48.90 -16.13
N LEU A 14 41.62 -49.20 -15.10
CA LEU A 14 40.18 -48.85 -15.09
C LEU A 14 40.06 -47.35 -14.91
N ALA A 15 39.84 -46.60 -16.01
CA ALA A 15 39.40 -45.22 -15.95
C ALA A 15 37.95 -45.20 -15.45
N PHE A 16 37.78 -44.94 -14.17
CA PHE A 16 36.47 -44.48 -13.65
C PHE A 16 36.21 -43.07 -14.20
N LEU A 17 35.43 -42.99 -15.25
CA LEU A 17 34.72 -41.76 -15.60
C LEU A 17 33.71 -41.51 -14.47
N VAL A 18 34.13 -40.77 -13.45
CA VAL A 18 33.21 -40.11 -12.54
C VAL A 18 32.51 -39.02 -13.37
N CYS A 19 31.36 -39.37 -13.92
CA CYS A 19 30.42 -38.41 -14.39
C CYS A 19 29.96 -37.65 -13.15
N CYS A 20 30.59 -36.51 -12.82
CA CYS A 20 30.02 -35.54 -11.94
C CYS A 20 28.77 -35.02 -12.65
N GLU A 21 27.63 -35.67 -12.48
CA GLU A 21 26.35 -34.96 -12.52
C GLU A 21 26.44 -33.94 -11.38
N SER A 22 26.82 -32.72 -11.73
CA SER A 22 26.50 -31.58 -10.92
C SER A 22 24.98 -31.56 -10.89
N SER A 23 24.40 -32.06 -9.81
CA SER A 23 23.01 -31.82 -9.51
C SER A 23 22.90 -30.34 -9.18
N ASP A 24 22.98 -29.48 -10.22
CA ASP A 24 22.66 -28.07 -10.09
C ASP A 24 21.21 -28.01 -9.63
N LYS A 25 21.02 -27.76 -8.34
CA LYS A 25 19.71 -27.49 -7.81
C LYS A 25 19.12 -26.34 -8.64
N PRO A 26 17.86 -26.45 -9.06
CA PRO A 26 17.25 -25.36 -9.83
C PRO A 26 17.38 -24.05 -9.05
N VAL A 27 17.87 -23.01 -9.70
CA VAL A 27 18.12 -21.70 -9.09
C VAL A 27 16.81 -21.11 -8.55
N ASN A 28 15.71 -21.30 -9.30
CA ASN A 28 14.35 -20.97 -8.93
C ASN A 28 13.36 -21.77 -9.79
N LYS A 29 12.05 -21.62 -9.57
CA LYS A 29 11.01 -22.37 -10.30
C LYS A 29 11.00 -22.12 -11.82
N PHE A 30 11.54 -21.01 -12.31
CA PHE A 30 11.60 -20.64 -13.73
C PHE A 30 12.74 -21.37 -14.48
N SER A 31 13.51 -22.20 -13.79
CA SER A 31 14.40 -23.18 -14.41
C SER A 31 13.61 -24.27 -15.17
N ASP A 32 12.34 -24.52 -14.79
CA ASP A 32 11.41 -25.37 -15.53
C ASP A 32 10.87 -24.60 -16.75
N PRO A 33 11.08 -25.09 -17.99
CA PRO A 33 10.71 -24.40 -19.21
C PRO A 33 9.20 -24.23 -19.37
N VAL A 34 8.38 -25.13 -18.79
CA VAL A 34 6.91 -25.05 -18.86
C VAL A 34 6.39 -24.00 -17.87
N VAL A 35 6.93 -23.97 -16.64
CA VAL A 35 6.60 -22.93 -15.65
C VAL A 35 6.99 -21.55 -16.19
N LEU A 36 8.16 -21.44 -16.81
CA LEU A 36 8.60 -20.21 -17.47
C LEU A 36 7.61 -19.78 -18.56
N LYS A 37 7.17 -20.72 -19.40
CA LYS A 37 6.22 -20.41 -20.48
C LYS A 37 4.86 -19.95 -19.96
N ILE A 38 4.37 -20.57 -18.90
CA ILE A 38 3.14 -20.14 -18.20
C ILE A 38 3.30 -18.72 -17.65
N ALA A 39 4.47 -18.41 -17.06
CA ALA A 39 4.76 -17.08 -16.53
C ALA A 39 4.84 -16.01 -17.65
N GLU A 40 5.41 -16.34 -18.83
CA GLU A 40 5.36 -15.47 -20.00
C GLU A 40 3.91 -15.17 -20.46
N TYR A 41 3.04 -16.18 -20.45
CA TYR A 41 1.63 -15.97 -20.77
C TYR A 41 0.90 -15.14 -19.72
N ARG A 42 1.23 -15.31 -18.44
CA ARG A 42 0.74 -14.45 -17.36
C ARG A 42 1.14 -12.99 -17.59
N ASP A 43 2.41 -12.74 -17.89
CA ASP A 43 2.92 -11.39 -18.14
C ASP A 43 2.21 -10.74 -19.33
N ARG A 44 1.97 -11.49 -20.42
CA ARG A 44 1.24 -11.02 -21.61
C ARG A 44 -0.28 -10.95 -21.43
N ARG A 45 -0.83 -11.38 -20.29
CA ARG A 45 -2.28 -11.52 -20.05
C ARG A 45 -2.97 -12.43 -21.08
N ALA A 46 -2.26 -13.44 -21.60
CA ALA A 46 -2.71 -14.34 -22.66
C ALA A 46 -3.57 -15.51 -22.10
N ALA A 47 -4.81 -15.21 -21.71
CA ALA A 47 -5.74 -16.17 -21.08
C ALA A 47 -5.93 -17.44 -21.89
N ASP A 48 -6.11 -17.35 -23.21
CA ASP A 48 -6.34 -18.52 -24.08
C ASP A 48 -5.15 -19.48 -24.08
N SER A 49 -3.92 -18.96 -24.02
CA SER A 49 -2.71 -19.78 -23.94
C SER A 49 -2.59 -20.50 -22.59
N LEU A 50 -3.06 -19.87 -21.50
CA LEU A 50 -3.06 -20.46 -20.15
C LEU A 50 -4.06 -21.63 -20.04
N TYR A 51 -5.19 -21.61 -20.76
CA TYR A 51 -6.16 -22.70 -20.74
C TYR A 51 -5.61 -24.03 -21.26
N LEU A 52 -4.56 -24.01 -22.09
CA LEU A 52 -3.91 -25.22 -22.58
C LEU A 52 -3.32 -26.08 -21.45
N TYR A 53 -3.03 -25.45 -20.31
CA TYR A 53 -2.48 -26.12 -19.15
C TYR A 53 -3.52 -26.58 -18.12
N PHE A 54 -4.79 -26.18 -18.23
CA PHE A 54 -5.83 -26.52 -17.25
C PHE A 54 -6.11 -28.02 -17.13
N ASN A 55 -5.84 -28.79 -18.17
CA ASN A 55 -5.99 -30.24 -18.18
C ASN A 55 -4.64 -30.98 -18.26
N HIS A 56 -3.51 -30.30 -17.99
CA HIS A 56 -2.20 -30.92 -18.04
C HIS A 56 -2.05 -31.97 -16.93
N GLU A 57 -1.37 -33.08 -17.18
CA GLU A 57 -1.16 -34.16 -16.19
C GLU A 57 -0.42 -33.67 -14.93
N ASN A 58 0.59 -32.80 -15.11
CA ASN A 58 1.34 -32.20 -14.02
C ASN A 58 0.52 -31.13 -13.29
N ALA A 59 0.22 -31.36 -12.01
CA ALA A 59 -0.52 -30.44 -11.16
C ALA A 59 0.17 -29.09 -10.97
N VAL A 60 1.51 -29.04 -10.97
CA VAL A 60 2.28 -27.78 -10.85
C VAL A 60 1.92 -26.85 -12.01
N TYR A 61 1.85 -27.37 -13.24
CA TYR A 61 1.53 -26.55 -14.41
C TYR A 61 0.08 -26.06 -14.40
N ARG A 62 -0.86 -26.93 -13.96
CA ARG A 62 -2.26 -26.52 -13.76
C ARG A 62 -2.37 -25.42 -12.72
N ARG A 63 -1.66 -25.57 -11.59
CA ARG A 63 -1.62 -24.58 -10.51
C ARG A 63 -1.06 -23.23 -10.96
N GLU A 64 0.12 -23.20 -11.61
CA GLU A 64 0.72 -21.96 -12.10
C GLU A 64 -0.17 -21.28 -13.14
N ALA A 65 -0.80 -22.05 -14.04
CA ALA A 65 -1.71 -21.51 -15.04
C ALA A 65 -2.95 -20.86 -14.41
N VAL A 66 -3.57 -21.49 -13.41
CA VAL A 66 -4.76 -20.91 -12.76
C VAL A 66 -4.42 -19.75 -11.85
N LEU A 67 -3.24 -19.75 -11.16
CA LEU A 67 -2.76 -18.63 -10.38
C LEU A 67 -2.60 -17.35 -11.21
N ALA A 68 -2.22 -17.48 -12.48
CA ALA A 68 -2.06 -16.36 -13.39
C ALA A 68 -3.35 -15.51 -13.51
N PHE A 69 -4.53 -16.13 -13.39
CA PHE A 69 -5.81 -15.42 -13.42
C PHE A 69 -6.06 -14.53 -12.21
N GLY A 70 -5.35 -14.75 -11.11
CA GLY A 70 -5.34 -13.80 -9.99
C GLY A 70 -4.84 -12.41 -10.39
N SER A 71 -3.93 -12.33 -11.38
CA SER A 71 -3.43 -11.06 -11.95
C SER A 71 -4.22 -10.61 -13.19
N ILE A 72 -4.82 -11.53 -13.96
CA ILE A 72 -5.64 -11.19 -15.15
C ILE A 72 -6.95 -10.53 -14.74
N GLN A 73 -7.69 -11.11 -13.78
CA GLN A 73 -8.90 -10.56 -13.15
C GLN A 73 -10.06 -10.28 -14.13
N ASP A 74 -10.23 -11.09 -15.14
CA ASP A 74 -11.32 -10.99 -16.11
C ASP A 74 -12.45 -11.96 -15.76
N ALA A 75 -13.66 -11.44 -15.59
CA ALA A 75 -14.86 -12.21 -15.21
C ALA A 75 -15.26 -13.28 -16.24
N SER A 76 -14.87 -13.13 -17.51
CA SER A 76 -15.15 -14.15 -18.55
C SER A 76 -14.51 -15.51 -18.26
N ASN A 77 -13.54 -15.58 -17.33
CA ASN A 77 -12.80 -16.79 -16.96
C ASN A 77 -13.44 -17.57 -15.80
N VAL A 78 -14.46 -17.04 -15.13
CA VAL A 78 -15.03 -17.58 -13.89
C VAL A 78 -15.43 -19.04 -14.03
N ASP A 79 -16.16 -19.41 -15.09
CA ASP A 79 -16.67 -20.78 -15.26
C ASP A 79 -15.54 -21.81 -15.46
N ARG A 80 -14.48 -21.43 -16.18
CA ARG A 80 -13.34 -22.34 -16.44
C ARG A 80 -12.52 -22.54 -15.18
N ILE A 81 -12.26 -21.48 -14.42
CA ILE A 81 -11.54 -21.56 -13.14
C ILE A 81 -12.38 -22.30 -12.10
N GLY A 82 -13.70 -22.07 -12.09
CA GLY A 82 -14.63 -22.75 -11.19
C GLY A 82 -14.65 -24.26 -11.35
N LYS A 83 -14.45 -24.78 -12.56
CA LYS A 83 -14.32 -26.23 -12.81
C LYS A 83 -13.08 -26.79 -12.08
N LEU A 84 -11.93 -26.10 -12.14
CA LEU A 84 -10.73 -26.52 -11.39
C LEU A 84 -10.96 -26.47 -9.88
N LEU A 85 -11.63 -25.44 -9.36
CA LEU A 85 -11.96 -25.34 -7.94
C LEU A 85 -12.75 -26.56 -7.44
N VAL A 86 -13.71 -27.03 -8.21
CA VAL A 86 -14.67 -28.09 -7.78
C VAL A 86 -14.16 -29.49 -8.10
N MET A 87 -13.39 -29.68 -9.17
CA MET A 87 -13.12 -30.99 -9.77
C MET A 87 -11.66 -31.41 -9.79
N ASP A 88 -10.69 -30.48 -9.61
CA ASP A 88 -9.28 -30.86 -9.68
C ASP A 88 -8.91 -31.80 -8.52
N ALA A 89 -8.19 -32.87 -8.85
CA ALA A 89 -7.74 -33.85 -7.86
C ALA A 89 -6.70 -33.26 -6.89
N ASP A 90 -5.86 -32.34 -7.40
CA ASP A 90 -4.77 -31.75 -6.60
C ASP A 90 -5.26 -30.57 -5.75
N PRO A 91 -5.07 -30.60 -4.42
CA PRO A 91 -5.52 -29.54 -3.53
C PRO A 91 -4.84 -28.20 -3.81
N SER A 92 -3.59 -28.18 -4.28
CA SER A 92 -2.90 -26.93 -4.56
C SER A 92 -3.51 -26.18 -5.77
N VAL A 93 -4.02 -26.93 -6.76
CA VAL A 93 -4.77 -26.36 -7.90
C VAL A 93 -6.11 -25.80 -7.45
N ARG A 94 -6.85 -26.51 -6.58
CA ARG A 94 -8.12 -26.00 -6.04
C ARG A 94 -7.92 -24.73 -5.21
N ARG A 95 -6.85 -24.66 -4.40
CA ARG A 95 -6.51 -23.45 -3.64
C ARG A 95 -6.19 -22.28 -4.58
N ALA A 96 -5.40 -22.51 -5.62
CA ALA A 96 -5.07 -21.49 -6.62
C ALA A 96 -6.32 -21.00 -7.36
N ALA A 97 -7.28 -21.89 -7.65
CA ALA A 97 -8.54 -21.54 -8.27
C ALA A 97 -9.43 -20.69 -7.34
N ALA A 98 -9.48 -21.02 -6.04
CA ALA A 98 -10.17 -20.21 -5.04
C ALA A 98 -9.59 -18.79 -4.98
N PHE A 99 -8.25 -18.66 -4.91
CA PHE A 99 -7.56 -17.38 -4.95
C PHE A 99 -7.91 -16.57 -6.21
N ALA A 100 -7.79 -17.18 -7.39
CA ALA A 100 -8.06 -16.49 -8.65
C ALA A 100 -9.51 -15.97 -8.73
N LEU A 101 -10.51 -16.79 -8.34
CA LEU A 101 -11.90 -16.37 -8.25
C LEU A 101 -12.11 -15.23 -7.26
N GLY A 102 -11.45 -15.30 -6.10
CA GLY A 102 -11.46 -14.22 -5.11
C GLY A 102 -10.86 -12.91 -5.64
N GLN A 103 -9.88 -12.97 -6.53
CA GLN A 103 -9.27 -11.77 -7.13
C GLN A 103 -10.11 -11.18 -8.28
N ILE A 104 -10.84 -12.03 -9.01
CA ILE A 104 -11.82 -11.58 -10.03
C ILE A 104 -12.96 -10.80 -9.37
N GLN A 105 -13.35 -11.16 -8.14
CA GLN A 105 -14.38 -10.49 -7.32
C GLN A 105 -15.77 -10.44 -7.99
N ASP A 106 -16.05 -11.34 -8.93
CA ASP A 106 -17.36 -11.41 -9.57
C ASP A 106 -18.36 -12.16 -8.68
N PRO A 107 -19.57 -11.58 -8.43
CA PRO A 107 -20.58 -12.23 -7.59
C PRO A 107 -21.13 -13.56 -8.15
N SER A 108 -20.92 -13.87 -9.43
CA SER A 108 -21.30 -15.18 -10.02
C SER A 108 -20.50 -16.34 -9.40
N CYS A 109 -19.30 -16.06 -8.83
CA CYS A 109 -18.47 -17.04 -8.14
C CYS A 109 -19.11 -17.59 -6.85
N GLU A 110 -20.04 -16.85 -6.22
CA GLU A 110 -20.57 -17.14 -4.88
C GLU A 110 -21.09 -18.56 -4.74
N ARG A 111 -21.91 -19.01 -5.70
CA ARG A 111 -22.51 -20.36 -5.67
C ARG A 111 -21.46 -21.47 -5.79
N MET A 112 -20.45 -21.27 -6.63
CA MET A 112 -19.38 -22.25 -6.80
C MET A 112 -18.50 -22.35 -5.55
N LEU A 113 -18.16 -21.20 -4.95
CA LEU A 113 -17.38 -21.15 -3.70
C LEU A 113 -18.10 -21.82 -2.55
N LEU A 114 -19.41 -21.59 -2.37
CA LEU A 114 -20.23 -22.29 -1.36
C LEU A 114 -20.26 -23.80 -1.60
N GLY A 115 -20.43 -24.23 -2.85
CA GLY A 115 -20.42 -25.65 -3.22
C GLY A 115 -19.07 -26.33 -3.00
N ALA A 116 -17.97 -25.64 -3.26
CA ALA A 116 -16.62 -26.11 -3.02
C ALA A 116 -16.30 -26.19 -1.52
N MET A 117 -16.73 -25.21 -0.74
CA MET A 117 -16.53 -25.13 0.71
C MET A 117 -17.08 -26.34 1.47
N VAL A 118 -18.24 -26.86 1.03
CA VAL A 118 -18.87 -28.05 1.63
C VAL A 118 -18.07 -29.33 1.34
N LYS A 119 -17.40 -29.40 0.19
CA LYS A 119 -16.68 -30.59 -0.27
C LYS A 119 -15.20 -30.61 0.12
N GLU A 120 -14.61 -29.43 0.36
CA GLU A 120 -13.18 -29.31 0.64
C GLU A 120 -12.83 -29.86 2.02
N LYS A 121 -11.80 -30.70 2.06
CA LYS A 121 -11.34 -31.35 3.29
C LYS A 121 -10.06 -30.71 3.86
N ILE A 122 -9.29 -30.06 3.00
CA ILE A 122 -8.02 -29.43 3.38
C ILE A 122 -8.30 -28.08 4.05
N PRO A 123 -7.90 -27.86 5.30
CA PRO A 123 -8.21 -26.64 6.03
C PRO A 123 -7.71 -25.37 5.35
N GLU A 124 -6.50 -25.39 4.80
CA GLU A 124 -5.87 -24.26 4.08
C GLU A 124 -6.66 -23.88 2.83
N ASN A 125 -7.21 -24.85 2.13
CA ASN A 125 -8.05 -24.61 0.96
C ASN A 125 -9.40 -24.03 1.39
N THR A 126 -10.00 -24.60 2.47
CA THR A 126 -11.25 -24.06 3.03
C THR A 126 -11.05 -22.60 3.44
N SER A 127 -9.93 -22.28 4.08
CA SER A 127 -9.58 -20.90 4.47
C SER A 127 -9.50 -19.98 3.26
N GLU A 128 -8.87 -20.41 2.15
CA GLU A 128 -8.80 -19.61 0.92
C GLU A 128 -10.18 -19.44 0.26
N ILE A 129 -10.99 -20.50 0.23
CA ILE A 129 -12.36 -20.44 -0.29
C ILE A 129 -13.21 -19.47 0.55
N LEU A 130 -13.08 -19.48 1.88
CA LEU A 130 -13.74 -18.53 2.78
C LEU A 130 -13.35 -17.09 2.48
N GLN A 131 -12.06 -16.81 2.28
CA GLN A 131 -11.60 -15.47 1.91
C GLN A 131 -12.13 -15.05 0.53
N ALA A 132 -12.10 -15.95 -0.46
CA ALA A 132 -12.67 -15.71 -1.80
C ALA A 132 -14.17 -15.42 -1.71
N TYR A 133 -14.92 -16.17 -0.89
CA TYR A 133 -16.33 -15.91 -0.62
C TYR A 133 -16.53 -14.51 -0.05
N GLY A 134 -15.74 -14.10 0.95
CA GLY A 134 -15.82 -12.75 1.51
C GLY A 134 -15.57 -11.64 0.47
N LYS A 135 -14.70 -11.90 -0.52
CA LYS A 135 -14.42 -10.97 -1.64
C LYS A 135 -15.53 -10.93 -2.71
N THR A 136 -16.37 -11.95 -2.82
CA THR A 136 -17.35 -12.11 -3.91
C THR A 136 -18.81 -12.02 -3.48
N THR A 137 -19.13 -12.40 -2.23
CA THR A 137 -20.52 -12.49 -1.76
C THR A 137 -21.29 -11.17 -1.89
N ARG A 138 -22.58 -11.30 -2.20
CA ARG A 138 -23.55 -10.17 -2.20
C ARG A 138 -24.03 -9.82 -0.79
N LYS A 139 -24.10 -10.81 0.09
CA LYS A 139 -24.38 -10.67 1.52
C LYS A 139 -23.72 -11.82 2.26
N TRP A 140 -22.94 -11.52 3.29
CA TRP A 140 -22.30 -12.56 4.10
C TRP A 140 -23.34 -13.36 4.89
N LYS A 141 -23.37 -14.69 4.71
CA LYS A 141 -24.32 -15.62 5.31
C LYS A 141 -23.66 -16.99 5.44
N LEU A 142 -22.86 -17.19 6.48
CA LEU A 142 -22.24 -18.47 6.76
C LEU A 142 -22.67 -18.94 8.16
N GLU A 143 -22.85 -20.27 8.32
CA GLU A 143 -23.03 -20.90 9.61
C GLU A 143 -21.65 -21.04 10.27
N PRO A 144 -21.33 -20.27 11.33
CA PRO A 144 -19.97 -20.18 11.85
C PRO A 144 -19.49 -21.49 12.49
N ASP A 145 -20.37 -22.22 13.18
CA ASP A 145 -20.01 -23.38 13.98
C ASP A 145 -19.38 -24.52 13.16
N VAL A 146 -19.66 -24.59 11.85
CA VAL A 146 -19.06 -25.56 10.93
C VAL A 146 -17.54 -25.39 10.82
N PHE A 147 -17.02 -24.20 11.10
CA PHE A 147 -15.60 -23.85 10.90
C PHE A 147 -14.81 -23.77 12.23
N LEU A 148 -15.48 -23.73 13.38
CA LEU A 148 -14.84 -23.44 14.67
C LEU A 148 -14.01 -24.60 15.24
N SER A 149 -14.17 -25.81 14.72
CA SER A 149 -13.42 -26.99 15.18
C SER A 149 -11.97 -27.05 14.69
N ASP A 150 -11.59 -26.21 13.72
CA ASP A 150 -10.27 -26.18 13.11
C ASP A 150 -9.73 -24.75 13.06
N SER A 151 -8.54 -24.51 13.61
CA SER A 151 -7.98 -23.16 13.76
C SER A 151 -7.72 -22.45 12.42
N THR A 152 -7.36 -23.19 11.36
CA THR A 152 -7.11 -22.64 10.02
C THR A 152 -8.42 -22.22 9.36
N LYS A 153 -9.47 -23.04 9.47
CA LYS A 153 -10.81 -22.70 8.98
C LYS A 153 -11.41 -21.53 9.74
N THR A 154 -11.25 -21.50 11.06
CA THR A 154 -11.71 -20.38 11.91
C THR A 154 -11.02 -19.08 11.52
N SER A 155 -9.70 -19.12 11.23
CA SER A 155 -8.97 -17.98 10.70
C SER A 155 -9.55 -17.54 9.33
N GLY A 156 -9.78 -18.47 8.42
CA GLY A 156 -10.43 -18.19 7.14
C GLY A 156 -11.80 -17.52 7.29
N LEU A 157 -12.60 -17.97 8.28
CA LEU A 157 -13.89 -17.36 8.61
C LEU A 157 -13.74 -15.90 9.06
N ALA A 158 -12.80 -15.60 9.96
CA ALA A 158 -12.52 -14.24 10.43
C ALA A 158 -12.08 -13.32 9.28
N TRP A 159 -11.19 -13.79 8.41
CA TRP A 159 -10.76 -13.05 7.23
C TRP A 159 -11.87 -12.90 6.18
N SER A 160 -12.77 -13.87 6.05
CA SER A 160 -13.98 -13.75 5.21
C SER A 160 -14.88 -12.59 5.66
N LEU A 161 -15.12 -12.47 6.98
CA LEU A 161 -15.84 -11.33 7.56
C LEU A 161 -15.19 -10.00 7.21
N TYR A 162 -13.87 -9.91 7.40
CA TYR A 162 -13.11 -8.72 7.04
C TYR A 162 -13.27 -8.34 5.56
N ARG A 163 -13.09 -9.33 4.63
CA ARG A 163 -13.22 -9.09 3.18
C ARG A 163 -14.64 -8.65 2.79
N ALA A 164 -15.67 -9.27 3.36
CA ALA A 164 -17.06 -8.90 3.11
C ALA A 164 -17.39 -7.53 3.73
N GLY A 165 -16.86 -7.24 4.93
CA GLY A 165 -17.03 -5.98 5.63
C GLY A 165 -16.47 -4.79 4.85
N LEU A 166 -15.27 -4.91 4.27
CA LEU A 166 -14.68 -3.88 3.41
C LEU A 166 -15.58 -3.50 2.22
N ARG A 167 -16.46 -4.40 1.79
CA ARG A 167 -17.41 -4.21 0.70
C ARG A 167 -18.81 -3.81 1.19
N GLY A 168 -19.00 -3.62 2.52
CA GLY A 168 -20.31 -3.32 3.12
C GLY A 168 -21.33 -4.46 2.96
N LYS A 169 -20.87 -5.72 2.96
CA LYS A 169 -21.71 -6.92 2.74
C LYS A 169 -21.99 -7.72 4.01
N THR A 170 -21.83 -7.11 5.17
CA THR A 170 -22.04 -7.69 6.50
C THR A 170 -23.20 -7.01 7.25
N ASP A 171 -23.69 -7.66 8.29
CA ASP A 171 -24.77 -7.18 9.17
C ASP A 171 -24.49 -7.51 10.64
N SER A 172 -25.48 -7.32 11.53
CA SER A 172 -25.36 -7.60 12.97
C SER A 172 -25.03 -9.05 13.30
N VAL A 173 -25.44 -10.03 12.47
CA VAL A 173 -25.06 -11.42 12.63
C VAL A 173 -23.54 -11.59 12.45
N ALA A 174 -22.98 -10.97 11.42
CA ALA A 174 -21.55 -10.94 11.18
C ALA A 174 -20.79 -10.29 12.35
N ASN A 175 -21.33 -9.20 12.94
CA ASN A 175 -20.76 -8.57 14.14
C ASN A 175 -20.72 -9.54 15.33
N SER A 176 -21.80 -10.31 15.55
CA SER A 176 -21.88 -11.28 16.65
C SER A 176 -20.84 -12.41 16.48
N VAL A 177 -20.63 -12.89 15.24
CA VAL A 177 -19.60 -13.87 14.96
C VAL A 177 -18.20 -13.28 15.20
N ALA A 178 -17.92 -12.10 14.65
CA ALA A 178 -16.62 -11.45 14.82
C ALA A 178 -16.31 -11.16 16.30
N LYS A 179 -17.31 -10.76 17.09
CA LYS A 179 -17.18 -10.53 18.52
C LYS A 179 -16.72 -11.79 19.26
N ARG A 180 -17.32 -12.95 18.96
CA ARG A 180 -16.89 -14.25 19.49
C ARG A 180 -15.45 -14.57 19.13
N LEU A 181 -15.04 -14.30 17.88
CA LEU A 181 -13.70 -14.59 17.36
C LEU A 181 -12.57 -13.71 17.94
N LEU A 182 -12.89 -12.71 18.77
CA LEU A 182 -11.90 -11.94 19.55
C LEU A 182 -11.43 -12.67 20.81
N ASP A 183 -12.08 -13.78 21.20
CA ASP A 183 -11.70 -14.51 22.39
C ASP A 183 -10.30 -15.13 22.27
N ARG A 184 -9.59 -15.20 23.41
CA ARG A 184 -8.21 -15.73 23.48
C ARG A 184 -8.11 -17.24 23.21
N GLU A 185 -9.20 -17.97 23.23
CA GLU A 185 -9.24 -19.38 22.84
C GLU A 185 -8.88 -19.58 21.36
N TYR A 186 -9.12 -18.56 20.52
CA TYR A 186 -8.83 -18.63 19.10
C TYR A 186 -7.38 -18.23 18.77
N SER A 187 -6.92 -18.66 17.60
CA SER A 187 -5.58 -18.34 17.12
C SER A 187 -5.36 -16.84 16.93
N GLY A 188 -4.09 -16.38 16.99
CA GLY A 188 -3.74 -14.97 16.75
C GLY A 188 -4.23 -14.47 15.40
N SER A 189 -4.16 -15.30 14.35
CA SER A 189 -4.66 -14.94 13.02
C SER A 189 -6.17 -14.75 12.99
N THR A 190 -6.92 -15.56 13.74
CA THR A 190 -8.38 -15.43 13.90
C THR A 190 -8.73 -14.11 14.57
N ARG A 191 -8.11 -13.84 15.73
CA ARG A 191 -8.35 -12.61 16.49
C ARG A 191 -7.96 -11.37 15.68
N LEU A 192 -6.87 -11.44 14.94
CA LEU A 192 -6.42 -10.35 14.06
C LEU A 192 -7.44 -10.07 12.95
N GLY A 193 -7.96 -11.11 12.28
CA GLY A 193 -9.01 -10.98 11.28
C GLY A 193 -10.28 -10.34 11.83
N ALA A 194 -10.72 -10.77 13.02
CA ALA A 194 -11.87 -10.21 13.71
C ALA A 194 -11.66 -8.74 14.14
N ALA A 195 -10.47 -8.41 14.67
CA ALA A 195 -10.12 -7.05 15.06
C ALA A 195 -10.07 -6.11 13.83
N HIS A 196 -9.49 -6.56 12.72
CA HIS A 196 -9.49 -5.81 11.45
C HIS A 196 -10.91 -5.63 10.87
N TYR A 197 -11.79 -6.61 11.05
CA TYR A 197 -13.19 -6.47 10.67
C TYR A 197 -13.84 -5.29 11.39
N PHE A 198 -13.70 -5.19 12.71
CA PHE A 198 -14.23 -4.05 13.48
C PHE A 198 -13.53 -2.73 13.13
N ALA A 199 -12.22 -2.76 12.94
CA ALA A 199 -11.45 -1.58 12.60
C ALA A 199 -11.86 -0.95 11.25
N ARG A 200 -12.26 -1.76 10.26
CA ARG A 200 -12.44 -1.27 8.88
C ARG A 200 -13.76 -1.65 8.20
N GLY A 201 -14.39 -2.77 8.58
CA GLY A 201 -15.51 -3.35 7.84
C GLY A 201 -16.86 -3.30 8.55
N ALA A 202 -16.87 -3.33 9.88
CA ALA A 202 -18.10 -3.36 10.67
C ALA A 202 -18.78 -1.99 10.76
N LYS A 203 -20.11 -2.05 10.91
CA LYS A 203 -20.99 -0.92 11.26
C LYS A 203 -21.85 -1.33 12.45
N ASP A 204 -22.27 -0.36 13.26
CA ASP A 204 -23.24 -0.55 14.36
C ASP A 204 -22.86 -1.71 15.30
N PHE A 205 -21.66 -1.64 15.91
CA PHE A 205 -21.09 -2.69 16.75
C PHE A 205 -20.79 -2.26 18.20
N GLN A 206 -21.60 -1.37 18.76
CA GLN A 206 -21.45 -0.87 20.13
C GLN A 206 -21.44 -1.99 21.17
N ASP A 207 -22.16 -3.09 20.91
CA ASP A 207 -22.20 -4.26 21.78
C ASP A 207 -20.89 -5.08 21.79
N ALA A 208 -19.94 -4.77 20.92
CA ALA A 208 -18.59 -5.37 20.92
C ALA A 208 -17.59 -4.59 21.79
N GLU A 209 -17.96 -3.45 22.38
CA GLU A 209 -17.05 -2.54 23.08
C GLU A 209 -16.20 -3.24 24.14
N ALA A 210 -16.81 -4.00 25.05
CA ALA A 210 -16.08 -4.68 26.12
C ALA A 210 -15.05 -5.68 25.60
N TYR A 211 -15.36 -6.38 24.51
CA TYR A 211 -14.44 -7.31 23.85
C TYR A 211 -13.28 -6.58 23.19
N LEU A 212 -13.56 -5.44 22.55
CA LEU A 212 -12.55 -4.60 21.91
C LEU A 212 -11.64 -3.93 22.95
N ILE A 213 -12.17 -3.45 24.08
CA ILE A 213 -11.36 -2.93 25.20
C ILE A 213 -10.41 -4.01 25.73
N ASN A 214 -10.91 -5.23 25.92
CA ASN A 214 -10.08 -6.35 26.35
C ASN A 214 -9.01 -6.69 25.31
N ALA A 215 -9.37 -6.79 24.04
CA ALA A 215 -8.42 -7.08 22.96
C ALA A 215 -7.36 -5.97 22.82
N ALA A 216 -7.76 -4.69 22.84
CA ALA A 216 -6.85 -3.55 22.72
C ALA A 216 -5.87 -3.42 23.89
N GLY A 217 -6.31 -3.73 25.11
CA GLY A 217 -5.46 -3.59 26.31
C GLY A 217 -4.65 -4.81 26.68
N ASN A 218 -5.06 -6.00 26.25
CA ASN A 218 -4.55 -7.24 26.86
C ASN A 218 -4.18 -8.35 25.86
N ASP A 219 -4.42 -8.22 24.55
CA ASP A 219 -4.02 -9.28 23.60
C ASP A 219 -2.49 -9.42 23.56
N ALA A 220 -2.02 -10.68 23.45
CA ALA A 220 -0.59 -10.95 23.39
C ALA A 220 0.07 -10.38 22.11
N LEU A 221 -0.70 -10.29 21.00
CA LEU A 221 -0.19 -9.81 19.71
C LEU A 221 -0.41 -8.29 19.58
N PRO A 222 0.67 -7.52 19.40
CA PRO A 222 0.57 -6.07 19.16
C PRO A 222 -0.37 -5.72 18.00
N GLU A 223 -0.37 -6.51 16.93
CA GLU A 223 -1.19 -6.29 15.74
C GLU A 223 -2.68 -6.39 16.04
N VAL A 224 -3.09 -7.30 16.94
CA VAL A 224 -4.47 -7.39 17.42
C VAL A 224 -4.81 -6.16 18.28
N ARG A 225 -3.90 -5.77 19.19
CA ARG A 225 -4.08 -4.54 19.99
C ARG A 225 -4.22 -3.31 19.12
N MET A 226 -3.38 -3.19 18.08
CA MET A 226 -3.43 -2.08 17.10
C MET A 226 -4.80 -2.00 16.40
N ALA A 227 -5.30 -3.12 15.89
CA ALA A 227 -6.57 -3.17 15.17
C ALA A 227 -7.76 -2.91 16.09
N ALA A 228 -7.78 -3.52 17.27
CA ALA A 228 -8.83 -3.31 18.28
C ALA A 228 -8.86 -1.85 18.78
N THR A 229 -7.69 -1.23 18.95
CA THR A 229 -7.56 0.18 19.33
C THR A 229 -8.19 1.12 18.29
N LEU A 230 -7.97 0.88 16.99
CA LEU A 230 -8.63 1.65 15.93
C LEU A 230 -10.14 1.44 15.92
N ALA A 231 -10.61 0.22 16.24
CA ALA A 231 -12.05 -0.06 16.33
C ALA A 231 -12.72 0.72 17.48
N LEU A 232 -12.03 0.88 18.63
CA LEU A 232 -12.52 1.68 19.76
C LEU A 232 -12.76 3.14 19.39
N GLY A 233 -11.98 3.72 18.49
CA GLY A 233 -12.20 5.07 17.97
C GLY A 233 -13.51 5.24 17.21
N LYS A 234 -14.18 4.15 16.81
CA LYS A 234 -15.51 4.20 16.19
C LYS A 234 -16.66 4.06 17.19
N ILE A 235 -16.34 3.76 18.44
CA ILE A 235 -17.30 3.67 19.57
C ILE A 235 -17.03 4.87 20.47
N THR A 236 -17.78 5.96 20.28
CA THR A 236 -17.55 7.25 20.95
C THR A 236 -18.11 7.30 22.37
N SER A 237 -17.88 6.25 23.17
CA SER A 237 -18.28 6.16 24.57
C SER A 237 -17.19 6.64 25.52
N ASP A 238 -17.57 6.94 26.76
CA ASP A 238 -16.62 7.25 27.83
C ASP A 238 -15.71 6.06 28.16
N ALA A 239 -16.23 4.82 28.12
CA ALA A 239 -15.44 3.62 28.38
C ALA A 239 -14.35 3.43 27.31
N SER A 240 -14.67 3.59 26.03
CA SER A 240 -13.71 3.56 24.93
C SER A 240 -12.64 4.65 25.08
N ARG A 241 -13.05 5.89 25.40
CA ARG A 241 -12.10 7.00 25.63
C ARG A 241 -11.13 6.70 26.76
N GLU A 242 -11.63 6.25 27.91
CA GLU A 242 -10.77 5.93 29.07
C GLU A 242 -9.85 4.74 28.80
N ALA A 243 -10.30 3.73 28.03
CA ALA A 243 -9.44 2.64 27.59
C ALA A 243 -8.31 3.14 26.69
N LEU A 244 -8.59 4.01 25.72
CA LEU A 244 -7.57 4.63 24.84
C LEU A 244 -6.54 5.44 25.63
N LYS A 245 -7.00 6.28 26.57
CA LYS A 245 -6.10 7.04 27.47
C LYS A 245 -5.19 6.13 28.30
N LYS A 246 -5.73 5.02 28.83
CA LYS A 246 -4.94 4.02 29.56
C LYS A 246 -3.87 3.41 28.66
N ILE A 247 -4.23 3.02 27.42
CA ILE A 247 -3.29 2.46 26.44
C ILE A 247 -2.16 3.45 26.16
N ILE A 248 -2.44 4.72 25.89
CA ILE A 248 -1.44 5.75 25.63
C ILE A 248 -0.42 5.84 26.77
N LYS A 249 -0.84 5.68 28.02
CA LYS A 249 0.03 5.78 29.20
C LYS A 249 0.84 4.52 29.51
N SER A 250 0.32 3.34 29.21
CA SER A 250 0.90 2.09 29.72
C SER A 250 1.43 1.13 28.66
N GLU A 251 1.14 1.39 27.38
CA GLU A 251 1.60 0.54 26.26
C GLU A 251 3.08 0.81 25.97
N SER A 252 3.79 -0.24 25.59
CA SER A 252 5.21 -0.17 25.20
C SER A 252 5.43 -0.18 23.68
N ASP A 253 4.47 -0.72 22.90
CA ASP A 253 4.57 -0.76 21.44
C ASP A 253 4.12 0.59 20.86
N ALA A 254 5.05 1.32 20.27
CA ALA A 254 4.81 2.63 19.66
C ALA A 254 3.69 2.62 18.61
N ARG A 255 3.49 1.49 17.92
CA ARG A 255 2.44 1.34 16.91
C ARG A 255 1.05 1.32 17.53
N VAL A 256 0.90 0.67 18.68
CA VAL A 256 -0.37 0.65 19.43
C VAL A 256 -0.68 2.03 19.99
N ILE A 257 0.34 2.72 20.57
CA ILE A 257 0.20 4.11 21.06
C ILE A 257 -0.24 5.05 19.92
N THR A 258 0.41 4.95 18.76
CA THR A 258 0.08 5.73 17.56
C THR A 258 -1.39 5.52 17.14
N ASN A 259 -1.89 4.28 17.16
CA ASN A 259 -3.28 3.99 16.82
C ASN A 259 -4.25 4.48 17.90
N ALA A 260 -3.86 4.44 19.18
CA ALA A 260 -4.66 4.98 20.28
C ALA A 260 -4.82 6.51 20.15
N LEU A 261 -3.73 7.22 19.82
CA LEU A 261 -3.79 8.65 19.54
C LEU A 261 -4.72 8.95 18.35
N LYS A 262 -4.55 8.23 17.21
CA LYS A 262 -5.43 8.38 16.05
C LYS A 262 -6.90 8.11 16.36
N ALA A 263 -7.18 7.15 17.24
CA ALA A 263 -8.54 6.85 17.68
C ALA A 263 -9.17 7.98 18.51
N LEU A 264 -8.35 8.83 19.17
CA LEU A 264 -8.84 10.00 19.91
C LEU A 264 -9.44 11.08 19.01
N ALA A 265 -9.18 11.08 17.71
CA ALA A 265 -9.78 12.02 16.75
C ALA A 265 -11.32 11.98 16.72
N SER A 266 -11.93 10.89 17.18
CA SER A 266 -13.39 10.76 17.25
C SER A 266 -14.01 11.33 18.54
N PHE A 267 -13.20 11.89 19.42
CA PHE A 267 -13.66 12.45 20.71
C PHE A 267 -13.48 13.96 20.78
N PRO A 268 -14.25 14.67 21.63
CA PRO A 268 -14.04 16.11 21.87
C PRO A 268 -12.61 16.39 22.32
N PHE A 269 -12.08 17.56 21.97
CA PHE A 269 -10.69 17.96 22.21
C PHE A 269 -10.32 18.06 23.71
N ASP A 270 -11.10 18.79 24.51
CA ASP A 270 -10.78 19.06 25.90
C ASP A 270 -10.49 17.82 26.76
N PRO A 271 -11.29 16.75 26.72
CA PRO A 271 -11.02 15.55 27.50
C PRO A 271 -9.75 14.80 27.09
N VAL A 272 -9.18 15.08 25.91
CA VAL A 272 -8.04 14.34 25.35
C VAL A 272 -6.80 15.19 25.11
N LYS A 273 -6.89 16.54 25.13
CA LYS A 273 -5.80 17.45 24.78
C LYS A 273 -4.50 17.21 25.55
N HIS A 274 -4.59 16.91 26.85
CA HIS A 274 -3.39 16.65 27.67
C HIS A 274 -2.55 15.49 27.12
N TYR A 275 -3.20 14.40 26.69
CA TYR A 275 -2.53 13.23 26.11
C TYR A 275 -1.89 13.54 24.77
N LEU A 276 -2.56 14.36 23.96
CA LEU A 276 -2.04 14.81 22.68
C LEU A 276 -0.81 15.69 22.87
N TYR A 277 -0.86 16.68 23.80
CA TYR A 277 0.25 17.58 24.06
C TYR A 277 1.48 16.87 24.65
N GLU A 278 1.28 15.89 25.52
CA GLU A 278 2.36 15.06 26.06
C GLU A 278 3.02 14.24 24.94
N ALA A 279 2.23 13.66 24.05
CA ALA A 279 2.69 12.85 22.93
C ALA A 279 3.52 13.63 21.89
N LEU A 280 3.31 14.95 21.72
CA LEU A 280 4.10 15.79 20.81
C LEU A 280 5.61 15.77 21.08
N ARG A 281 6.02 15.54 22.34
CA ARG A 281 7.42 15.50 22.77
C ARG A 281 7.96 14.08 22.94
N HIS A 282 7.22 13.08 22.47
CA HIS A 282 7.65 11.69 22.58
C HIS A 282 8.92 11.43 21.76
N LYS A 283 9.83 10.57 22.28
CA LYS A 283 11.10 10.22 21.60
C LYS A 283 10.92 9.56 20.23
N ASP A 284 9.81 8.85 20.04
CA ASP A 284 9.43 8.30 18.75
C ASP A 284 8.61 9.36 17.97
N ALA A 285 9.17 9.82 16.85
CA ALA A 285 8.57 10.87 16.03
C ALA A 285 7.18 10.49 15.49
N ASN A 286 6.93 9.20 15.22
CA ASN A 286 5.64 8.74 14.69
C ASN A 286 4.49 8.96 15.70
N ILE A 287 4.79 8.87 17.00
CA ILE A 287 3.82 9.18 18.06
C ILE A 287 3.50 10.69 18.07
N GLY A 288 4.53 11.55 18.01
CA GLY A 288 4.34 13.00 17.93
C GLY A 288 3.59 13.44 16.67
N ILE A 289 3.93 12.83 15.53
CA ILE A 289 3.24 13.08 14.26
C ILE A 289 1.76 12.69 14.37
N ALA A 290 1.45 11.50 14.89
CA ALA A 290 0.06 11.09 15.08
C ALA A 290 -0.72 12.03 16.00
N ALA A 291 -0.11 12.50 17.09
CA ALA A 291 -0.73 13.47 17.98
C ALA A 291 -1.00 14.81 17.28
N SER A 292 -0.03 15.32 16.50
CA SER A 292 -0.21 16.57 15.74
C SER A 292 -1.26 16.45 14.64
N GLU A 293 -1.36 15.29 13.97
CA GLU A 293 -2.42 15.00 12.99
C GLU A 293 -3.82 15.02 13.64
N VAL A 294 -3.94 14.46 14.86
CA VAL A 294 -5.21 14.49 15.61
C VAL A 294 -5.55 15.91 16.05
N ILE A 295 -4.57 16.68 16.56
CA ILE A 295 -4.79 18.10 16.91
C ILE A 295 -5.29 18.87 15.68
N LEU A 296 -4.69 18.68 14.51
CA LEU A 296 -5.13 19.31 13.27
C LEU A 296 -6.59 18.98 12.91
N GLU A 297 -7.02 17.76 13.22
CA GLU A 297 -8.38 17.31 12.91
C GLU A 297 -9.45 17.93 13.84
N ILE A 298 -9.18 17.93 15.17
CA ILE A 298 -10.21 18.21 16.19
C ILE A 298 -10.01 19.50 16.98
N LEU A 299 -9.01 20.34 16.66
CA LEU A 299 -8.72 21.56 17.39
C LEU A 299 -9.92 22.55 17.35
N PRO A 300 -10.49 22.98 18.49
CA PRO A 300 -11.52 23.97 18.51
C PRO A 300 -10.97 25.39 18.23
N PRO A 301 -11.83 26.34 17.77
CA PRO A 301 -11.40 27.69 17.40
C PRO A 301 -10.69 28.46 18.51
N ASP A 302 -11.06 28.25 19.77
CA ASP A 302 -10.54 29.06 20.89
C ASP A 302 -9.12 28.64 21.33
N ASP A 303 -8.66 27.42 21.01
CA ASP A 303 -7.38 26.88 21.47
C ASP A 303 -6.20 27.15 20.52
N TRP A 304 -6.39 27.88 19.40
CA TRP A 304 -5.36 28.07 18.37
C TRP A 304 -4.10 28.79 18.88
N ILE A 305 -4.22 29.74 19.82
CA ILE A 305 -3.07 30.49 20.37
C ILE A 305 -2.15 29.54 21.16
N GLU A 306 -2.74 28.67 21.98
CA GLU A 306 -1.97 27.67 22.74
C GLU A 306 -1.22 26.74 21.81
N VAL A 307 -1.88 26.23 20.76
CA VAL A 307 -1.30 25.30 19.77
C VAL A 307 -0.21 25.98 18.94
N ALA A 308 -0.41 27.23 18.50
CA ALA A 308 0.65 27.99 17.83
C ALA A 308 1.88 28.20 18.73
N SER A 309 1.68 28.51 20.01
CA SER A 309 2.77 28.62 20.98
C SER A 309 3.52 27.29 21.21
N LEU A 310 2.80 26.15 21.18
CA LEU A 310 3.41 24.82 21.27
C LEU A 310 4.26 24.51 20.02
N ALA A 311 3.80 24.89 18.82
CA ALA A 311 4.56 24.71 17.58
C ALA A 311 5.96 25.34 17.69
N ASN A 312 6.06 26.56 18.22
CA ASN A 312 7.32 27.30 18.40
C ASN A 312 8.32 26.64 19.37
N GLN A 313 7.89 25.65 20.15
CA GLN A 313 8.73 24.93 21.11
C GLN A 313 9.27 23.60 20.56
N LEU A 314 8.89 23.22 19.35
CA LEU A 314 9.21 21.93 18.74
C LEU A 314 10.22 22.12 17.60
N THR A 315 11.02 21.08 17.38
CA THR A 315 12.09 21.09 16.37
C THR A 315 11.81 20.17 15.18
N GLN A 316 10.89 19.21 15.34
CA GLN A 316 10.54 18.28 14.25
C GLN A 316 9.55 18.99 13.32
N THR A 317 9.98 19.31 12.11
CA THR A 317 9.26 20.21 11.18
C THR A 317 7.87 19.72 10.83
N ARG A 318 7.67 18.40 10.61
CA ARG A 318 6.34 17.88 10.28
C ARG A 318 5.35 18.08 11.44
N ILE A 319 5.79 17.90 12.69
CA ILE A 319 4.92 18.11 13.85
C ILE A 319 4.56 19.59 13.97
N LEU A 320 5.54 20.48 13.92
CA LEU A 320 5.28 21.91 14.03
C LEU A 320 4.42 22.44 12.87
N ALA A 321 4.64 21.94 11.65
CA ALA A 321 3.83 22.32 10.49
C ALA A 321 2.36 21.89 10.63
N ASN A 322 2.10 20.69 11.15
CA ASN A 322 0.74 20.24 11.46
C ASN A 322 0.08 21.12 12.53
N LEU A 323 0.82 21.53 13.55
CA LEU A 323 0.30 22.43 14.60
C LEU A 323 0.03 23.84 14.05
N TYR A 324 0.91 24.38 13.21
CA TYR A 324 0.69 25.65 12.53
C TYR A 324 -0.54 25.58 11.61
N GLU A 325 -0.69 24.49 10.86
CA GLU A 325 -1.87 24.26 10.05
C GLU A 325 -3.14 24.22 10.90
N ALA A 326 -3.12 23.48 12.02
CA ALA A 326 -4.25 23.41 12.95
C ALA A 326 -4.61 24.80 13.52
N ALA A 327 -3.60 25.53 14.00
CA ALA A 327 -3.80 26.86 14.55
C ALA A 327 -4.31 27.86 13.50
N LEU A 328 -3.80 27.79 12.28
CA LEU A 328 -4.23 28.65 11.18
C LEU A 328 -5.65 28.32 10.70
N LYS A 329 -6.01 27.03 10.62
CA LYS A 329 -7.36 26.56 10.34
C LYS A 329 -8.38 27.09 11.37
N ALA A 330 -8.05 27.04 12.66
CA ALA A 330 -8.92 27.45 13.74
C ALA A 330 -8.96 28.99 13.90
N GLY A 331 -7.79 29.65 13.95
CA GLY A 331 -7.66 31.07 14.27
C GLY A 331 -7.76 32.02 13.08
N LYS A 332 -7.54 31.56 11.84
CA LYS A 332 -7.54 32.37 10.60
C LYS A 332 -6.70 33.66 10.73
N ASN A 333 -5.56 33.57 11.42
CA ASN A 333 -4.76 34.71 11.84
C ASN A 333 -3.67 35.05 10.81
N LYS A 334 -3.62 36.33 10.39
CA LYS A 334 -2.67 36.83 9.39
C LYS A 334 -1.23 36.85 9.90
N ASP A 335 -1.02 37.19 11.17
CA ASP A 335 0.32 37.27 11.73
C ASP A 335 0.94 35.87 11.86
N LEU A 336 0.11 34.87 12.21
CA LEU A 336 0.53 33.47 12.19
C LEU A 336 0.91 33.01 10.78
N ALA A 337 0.14 33.39 9.75
CA ALA A 337 0.50 33.06 8.37
C ALA A 337 1.84 33.70 7.95
N ALA A 338 2.12 34.95 8.39
CA ALA A 338 3.40 35.61 8.15
C ALA A 338 4.56 34.91 8.92
N GLU A 339 4.32 34.43 10.12
CA GLU A 339 5.28 33.64 10.89
C GLU A 339 5.64 32.34 10.18
N ILE A 340 4.65 31.60 9.66
CA ILE A 340 4.87 30.38 8.87
C ILE A 340 5.71 30.68 7.62
N GLN A 341 5.41 31.79 6.91
CA GLN A 341 6.21 32.21 5.76
C GLN A 341 7.66 32.48 6.14
N SER A 342 7.89 33.15 7.30
CA SER A 342 9.25 33.37 7.81
C SER A 342 10.00 32.07 8.15
N HIS A 343 9.32 31.06 8.71
CA HIS A 343 9.89 29.73 8.93
C HIS A 343 10.23 29.04 7.61
N TYR A 344 9.34 29.12 6.62
CA TYR A 344 9.57 28.59 5.28
C TYR A 344 10.81 29.19 4.61
N GLU A 345 11.00 30.51 4.69
CA GLU A 345 12.14 31.21 4.10
C GLU A 345 13.47 30.81 4.73
N LYS A 346 13.46 30.47 6.02
CA LYS A 346 14.66 30.04 6.78
C LYS A 346 14.97 28.55 6.60
N ALA A 347 14.01 27.74 6.20
CA ALA A 347 14.22 26.31 6.02
C ALA A 347 15.07 26.03 4.77
N SER A 348 16.12 25.23 4.95
CA SER A 348 17.04 24.81 3.87
C SER A 348 16.65 23.48 3.23
N ASP A 349 16.05 22.57 4.01
CA ASP A 349 15.62 21.26 3.51
C ASP A 349 14.33 21.40 2.68
N PRO A 350 14.25 20.82 1.47
CA PRO A 350 13.08 20.97 0.62
C PRO A 350 11.81 20.31 1.17
N TYR A 351 11.93 19.25 1.98
CA TYR A 351 10.76 18.62 2.62
C TYR A 351 10.25 19.42 3.81
N ASP A 352 11.14 20.07 4.56
CA ASP A 352 10.77 21.03 5.60
C ASP A 352 10.03 22.23 4.99
N ARG A 353 10.58 22.79 3.90
CA ARG A 353 9.89 23.85 3.12
C ARG A 353 8.53 23.41 2.65
N ALA A 354 8.42 22.20 2.09
CA ALA A 354 7.15 21.65 1.63
C ALA A 354 6.15 21.50 2.78
N ALA A 355 6.55 20.99 3.94
CA ALA A 355 5.67 20.86 5.10
C ALA A 355 5.12 22.21 5.57
N LEU A 356 5.98 23.22 5.70
CA LEU A 356 5.60 24.58 6.09
C LEU A 356 4.68 25.24 5.04
N LEU A 357 5.00 25.10 3.76
CA LEU A 357 4.16 25.62 2.68
C LEU A 357 2.77 24.98 2.68
N GLY A 358 2.70 23.68 2.89
CA GLY A 358 1.45 22.91 2.99
C GLY A 358 0.54 23.38 4.11
N SER A 359 1.09 23.87 5.23
CA SER A 359 0.32 24.35 6.37
C SER A 359 -0.52 25.62 6.07
N LEU A 360 -0.22 26.33 4.96
CA LEU A 360 -0.97 27.52 4.53
C LEU A 360 -2.28 27.19 3.81
N LYS A 361 -2.64 25.94 3.57
CA LYS A 361 -3.81 25.55 2.77
C LYS A 361 -5.17 26.00 3.35
N HIS A 362 -5.22 26.34 4.64
CA HIS A 362 -6.44 26.88 5.26
C HIS A 362 -6.50 28.41 5.29
N PHE A 363 -5.55 29.08 4.62
CA PHE A 363 -5.49 30.55 4.58
C PHE A 363 -5.41 31.05 3.13
N PRO A 364 -6.57 31.20 2.43
CA PRO A 364 -6.64 31.61 1.02
C PRO A 364 -5.96 32.94 0.68
N GLU A 365 -5.79 33.82 1.66
CA GLU A 365 -5.09 35.11 1.50
C GLU A 365 -3.59 34.92 1.21
N ALA A 366 -3.00 33.78 1.56
CA ALA A 366 -1.62 33.41 1.20
C ALA A 366 -1.47 33.00 -0.27
N PHE A 367 -2.53 33.00 -1.09
CA PHE A 367 -2.53 32.56 -2.48
C PHE A 367 -1.33 33.08 -3.28
N SER A 368 -1.09 34.40 -3.25
CA SER A 368 -0.02 35.03 -4.05
C SER A 368 1.38 34.58 -3.63
N PHE A 369 1.60 34.32 -2.34
CA PHE A 369 2.87 33.76 -1.84
C PHE A 369 3.06 32.33 -2.33
N VAL A 370 2.05 31.46 -2.17
CA VAL A 370 2.11 30.07 -2.58
C VAL A 370 2.27 29.92 -4.09
N GLU A 371 1.57 30.77 -4.88
CA GLU A 371 1.72 30.82 -6.34
C GLU A 371 3.15 31.23 -6.76
N ALA A 372 3.73 32.24 -6.10
CA ALA A 372 5.09 32.66 -6.38
C ALA A 372 6.11 31.52 -6.09
N GLU A 373 5.89 30.77 -5.00
CA GLU A 373 6.73 29.60 -4.69
C GLU A 373 6.54 28.47 -5.71
N LEU A 374 5.32 28.23 -6.21
CA LEU A 374 5.08 27.28 -7.30
C LEU A 374 5.88 27.62 -8.54
N LEU A 375 5.92 28.91 -8.90
CA LEU A 375 6.56 29.37 -10.14
C LEU A 375 8.09 29.41 -10.06
N LYS A 376 8.67 29.68 -8.87
CA LYS A 376 10.11 29.83 -8.69
C LYS A 376 10.83 28.58 -8.15
N ALA A 377 10.10 27.62 -7.56
CA ALA A 377 10.71 26.46 -6.95
C ALA A 377 11.48 25.61 -7.95
N ASP A 378 12.70 25.26 -7.60
CA ASP A 378 13.60 24.39 -8.37
C ASP A 378 13.43 22.91 -8.02
N THR A 379 12.89 22.61 -6.83
CA THR A 379 12.68 21.25 -6.35
C THR A 379 11.24 20.77 -6.59
N PRO A 380 11.05 19.56 -7.17
CA PRO A 380 9.72 19.02 -7.48
C PRO A 380 8.80 18.95 -6.26
N ILE A 381 9.31 18.56 -5.07
CA ILE A 381 8.48 18.45 -3.87
C ILE A 381 7.89 19.79 -3.42
N VAL A 382 8.64 20.89 -3.49
CA VAL A 382 8.12 22.22 -3.15
C VAL A 382 7.08 22.66 -4.18
N ARG A 383 7.36 22.43 -5.47
CA ARG A 383 6.44 22.79 -6.56
C ARG A 383 5.12 22.04 -6.51
N SER A 384 5.16 20.70 -6.35
CA SER A 384 3.94 19.89 -6.23
C SER A 384 3.16 20.18 -4.94
N THR A 385 3.87 20.47 -3.83
CA THR A 385 3.21 20.91 -2.58
C THR A 385 2.56 22.28 -2.74
N ALA A 386 3.21 23.23 -3.42
CA ALA A 386 2.60 24.53 -3.70
C ALA A 386 1.28 24.36 -4.49
N ALA A 387 1.29 23.54 -5.55
CA ALA A 387 0.07 23.22 -6.30
C ALA A 387 -1.01 22.59 -5.39
N SER A 388 -0.63 21.61 -4.57
CA SER A 388 -1.55 20.96 -3.61
C SER A 388 -2.10 21.94 -2.57
N THR A 389 -1.29 22.90 -2.12
CA THR A 389 -1.71 23.95 -1.18
C THR A 389 -2.73 24.88 -1.82
N LEU A 390 -2.49 25.34 -3.05
CA LEU A 390 -3.47 26.16 -3.80
C LEU A 390 -4.80 25.43 -4.01
N VAL A 391 -4.74 24.15 -4.37
CA VAL A 391 -5.93 23.29 -4.48
C VAL A 391 -6.61 23.15 -3.11
N GLY A 392 -5.85 22.87 -2.06
CA GLY A 392 -6.33 22.72 -0.69
C GLY A 392 -7.07 23.95 -0.15
N MET A 393 -6.66 25.16 -0.56
CA MET A 393 -7.35 26.40 -0.18
C MET A 393 -8.84 26.42 -0.53
N ASN A 394 -9.25 25.71 -1.60
CA ASN A 394 -10.65 25.65 -2.03
C ASN A 394 -11.55 24.86 -1.07
N TYR A 395 -10.97 23.99 -0.24
CA TYR A 395 -11.68 23.21 0.76
C TYR A 395 -11.65 23.85 2.15
N SER A 396 -11.02 25.03 2.27
CA SER A 396 -10.99 25.77 3.53
C SER A 396 -12.35 26.41 3.82
N GLU A 397 -12.80 26.36 5.07
CA GLU A 397 -13.99 27.08 5.53
C GLU A 397 -13.89 28.59 5.34
N SER A 398 -12.68 29.14 5.29
CA SER A 398 -12.42 30.56 5.03
C SER A 398 -12.46 30.92 3.54
N PHE A 399 -12.62 29.94 2.63
CA PHE A 399 -12.65 30.20 1.20
C PHE A 399 -13.95 30.88 0.77
N SER A 400 -13.87 32.17 0.44
CA SER A 400 -15.01 32.93 -0.05
C SER A 400 -15.35 32.57 -1.50
N ALA A 401 -16.64 32.44 -1.81
CA ALA A 401 -17.13 32.25 -3.17
C ALA A 401 -16.69 33.39 -4.12
N THR A 402 -16.39 34.58 -3.59
CA THR A 402 -15.87 35.72 -4.36
C THR A 402 -14.45 35.50 -4.88
N LEU A 403 -13.69 34.62 -4.27
CA LEU A 403 -12.34 34.25 -4.72
C LEU A 403 -12.35 33.24 -5.89
N LYS A 404 -13.43 32.47 -6.05
CA LYS A 404 -13.50 31.37 -7.00
C LYS A 404 -13.21 31.77 -8.46
N PRO A 405 -13.75 32.92 -9.00
CA PRO A 405 -13.39 33.33 -10.36
C PRO A 405 -11.90 33.62 -10.55
N ARG A 406 -11.26 34.22 -9.54
CA ARG A 406 -9.80 34.46 -9.54
C ARG A 406 -9.02 33.14 -9.57
N PHE A 407 -9.37 32.20 -8.70
CA PHE A 407 -8.74 30.88 -8.65
C PHE A 407 -8.95 30.12 -9.98
N ALA A 408 -10.15 30.16 -10.55
CA ALA A 408 -10.44 29.55 -11.85
C ALA A 408 -9.54 30.10 -12.97
N ALA A 409 -9.38 31.43 -13.03
CA ALA A 409 -8.52 32.08 -14.01
C ALA A 409 -7.06 31.66 -13.84
N GLN A 410 -6.55 31.62 -12.61
CA GLN A 410 -5.16 31.24 -12.32
C GLN A 410 -4.92 29.75 -12.57
N PHE A 411 -5.80 28.87 -12.15
CA PHE A 411 -5.69 27.44 -12.46
C PHE A 411 -5.71 27.18 -13.96
N LYS A 412 -6.57 27.85 -14.72
CA LYS A 412 -6.56 27.78 -16.18
C LYS A 412 -5.24 28.26 -16.76
N ASN A 413 -4.69 29.37 -16.27
CA ASN A 413 -3.38 29.89 -16.68
C ASN A 413 -2.26 28.89 -16.37
N LEU A 414 -2.23 28.31 -15.19
CA LEU A 414 -1.24 27.29 -14.80
C LEU A 414 -1.35 26.04 -15.68
N MET A 415 -2.56 25.56 -16.00
CA MET A 415 -2.74 24.43 -16.94
C MET A 415 -2.20 24.73 -18.34
N GLN A 416 -2.24 25.98 -18.79
CA GLN A 416 -1.72 26.41 -20.09
C GLN A 416 -0.20 26.59 -20.09
N THR A 417 0.36 27.15 -19.02
CA THR A 417 1.76 27.61 -18.97
C THR A 417 2.74 26.61 -18.37
N GLN A 418 2.26 25.69 -17.50
CA GLN A 418 3.12 24.71 -16.85
C GLN A 418 3.33 23.47 -17.72
N GLU A 419 4.51 22.86 -17.55
CA GLU A 419 4.89 21.57 -18.18
C GLU A 419 5.05 20.46 -17.14
N ASP A 420 5.11 20.80 -15.84
CA ASP A 420 5.31 19.85 -14.76
C ASP A 420 4.09 18.93 -14.59
N PRO A 421 4.23 17.59 -14.76
CA PRO A 421 3.10 16.66 -14.70
C PRO A 421 2.40 16.66 -13.34
N ALA A 422 3.13 16.83 -12.24
CA ALA A 422 2.54 16.90 -10.90
C ALA A 422 1.63 18.13 -10.77
N VAL A 423 2.11 19.30 -11.20
CA VAL A 423 1.31 20.54 -11.17
C VAL A 423 0.05 20.40 -12.02
N LEU A 424 0.19 19.88 -13.25
CA LEU A 424 -0.93 19.68 -14.15
C LEU A 424 -1.96 18.68 -13.58
N GLY A 425 -1.51 17.54 -13.06
CA GLY A 425 -2.40 16.54 -12.46
C GLY A 425 -3.11 17.03 -11.20
N ILE A 426 -2.39 17.72 -10.31
CA ILE A 426 -2.94 18.28 -9.06
C ILE A 426 -3.99 19.35 -9.38
N ILE A 427 -3.68 20.29 -10.26
CA ILE A 427 -4.62 21.36 -10.61
C ILE A 427 -5.83 20.81 -11.39
N ALA A 428 -5.64 19.82 -12.25
CA ALA A 428 -6.75 19.18 -12.96
C ALA A 428 -7.80 18.59 -12.00
N SER A 429 -7.39 18.10 -10.82
CA SER A 429 -8.30 17.55 -9.83
C SER A 429 -9.39 18.54 -9.37
N VAL A 430 -9.11 19.85 -9.36
CA VAL A 430 -10.07 20.89 -9.03
C VAL A 430 -11.24 20.91 -10.01
N PHE A 431 -10.94 20.73 -11.29
CA PHE A 431 -11.94 20.73 -12.35
C PHE A 431 -12.68 19.39 -12.46
N ALA A 432 -12.16 18.33 -11.84
CA ALA A 432 -12.81 17.02 -11.75
C ALA A 432 -13.76 16.91 -10.54
N ASP A 433 -13.61 17.76 -9.52
CA ASP A 433 -14.39 17.70 -8.29
C ASP A 433 -15.70 18.48 -8.43
N SER A 434 -16.82 17.75 -8.52
CA SER A 434 -18.17 18.31 -8.62
C SER A 434 -18.56 19.17 -7.41
N THR A 435 -17.99 18.94 -6.23
CA THR A 435 -18.32 19.69 -5.01
C THR A 435 -17.79 21.11 -5.05
N LEU A 436 -16.75 21.36 -5.83
CA LEU A 436 -16.15 22.68 -5.99
C LEU A 436 -16.91 23.56 -7.00
N GLY A 437 -17.71 22.99 -7.92
CA GLY A 437 -18.57 23.72 -8.86
C GLY A 437 -17.80 24.59 -9.86
N TYR A 438 -16.59 24.20 -10.25
CA TYR A 438 -15.81 24.91 -11.27
C TYR A 438 -16.35 24.73 -12.69
N ASP A 439 -17.09 23.66 -12.95
CA ASP A 439 -17.83 23.39 -14.20
C ASP A 439 -18.85 24.48 -14.54
N GLN A 440 -19.40 25.17 -13.52
CA GLN A 440 -20.34 26.29 -13.71
C GLN A 440 -19.64 27.57 -14.19
N ILE A 441 -18.35 27.74 -13.88
CA ILE A 441 -17.54 28.91 -14.23
C ILE A 441 -16.74 28.63 -15.51
N VAL A 442 -16.20 27.45 -15.64
CA VAL A 442 -15.35 27.01 -16.75
C VAL A 442 -16.13 25.98 -17.56
N ARG A 443 -16.72 26.42 -18.68
CA ARG A 443 -17.56 25.57 -19.56
C ARG A 443 -16.82 25.00 -20.77
N ASP A 444 -15.64 25.53 -21.06
CA ASP A 444 -14.79 25.09 -22.17
C ASP A 444 -13.57 24.33 -21.64
N ALA A 445 -13.44 23.07 -22.05
CA ALA A 445 -12.33 22.18 -21.68
C ALA A 445 -11.09 22.35 -22.57
N GLY A 446 -11.04 23.30 -23.49
CA GLY A 446 -9.95 23.46 -24.47
C GLY A 446 -8.55 23.52 -23.83
N PHE A 447 -8.40 24.24 -22.72
CA PHE A 447 -7.13 24.32 -21.99
C PHE A 447 -6.70 22.98 -21.37
N LEU A 448 -7.63 22.12 -20.98
CA LEU A 448 -7.35 20.76 -20.49
C LEU A 448 -6.90 19.85 -21.64
N TYR A 449 -7.47 19.99 -22.83
CA TYR A 449 -7.01 19.27 -24.02
C TYR A 449 -5.57 19.68 -24.40
N GLU A 450 -5.18 20.95 -24.24
CA GLU A 450 -3.80 21.38 -24.45
C GLU A 450 -2.86 20.79 -23.37
N ALA A 451 -3.27 20.79 -22.10
CA ALA A 451 -2.51 20.15 -21.02
C ALA A 451 -2.37 18.62 -21.25
N ARG A 452 -3.42 17.96 -21.76
CA ARG A 452 -3.42 16.55 -22.13
C ARG A 452 -2.35 16.22 -23.15
N LYS A 453 -2.15 17.05 -24.18
CA LYS A 453 -1.13 16.86 -25.22
C LYS A 453 0.30 16.86 -24.69
N LYS A 454 0.53 17.48 -23.53
CA LYS A 454 1.83 17.53 -22.85
C LYS A 454 2.13 16.23 -22.09
N GLN A 455 1.14 15.35 -21.89
CA GLN A 455 1.31 14.11 -21.13
C GLN A 455 1.91 13.02 -22.01
N ARG A 456 2.83 12.25 -21.44
CA ARG A 456 3.48 11.10 -22.07
C ARG A 456 3.18 9.84 -21.24
N LEU A 457 2.68 8.80 -21.89
CA LEU A 457 2.50 7.50 -21.28
C LEU A 457 3.76 6.65 -21.43
N PRO A 458 4.04 5.81 -20.44
CA PRO A 458 3.39 5.66 -19.14
C PRO A 458 3.89 6.65 -18.06
N GLU A 459 4.91 7.46 -18.34
CA GLU A 459 5.60 8.35 -17.39
C GLU A 459 4.65 9.29 -16.63
N HIS A 460 3.61 9.81 -17.30
CA HIS A 460 2.66 10.78 -16.74
C HIS A 460 1.24 10.20 -16.54
N ASN A 461 1.13 8.91 -16.25
CA ASN A 461 -0.15 8.22 -16.17
C ASN A 461 -1.12 8.85 -15.14
N GLU A 462 -0.62 9.19 -13.95
CA GLU A 462 -1.44 9.80 -12.88
C GLU A 462 -1.97 11.18 -13.28
N SER A 463 -1.12 12.00 -13.89
CA SER A 463 -1.49 13.32 -14.39
C SER A 463 -2.53 13.22 -15.51
N LEU A 464 -2.33 12.30 -16.45
CA LEU A 464 -3.29 12.07 -17.54
C LEU A 464 -4.65 11.60 -17.02
N GLN A 465 -4.68 10.68 -16.04
CA GLN A 465 -5.93 10.25 -15.41
C GLN A 465 -6.70 11.43 -14.79
N ALA A 466 -6.02 12.32 -14.09
CA ALA A 466 -6.63 13.50 -13.48
C ALA A 466 -7.18 14.48 -14.55
N ILE A 467 -6.43 14.70 -15.63
CA ILE A 467 -6.86 15.57 -16.74
C ILE A 467 -8.07 14.96 -17.47
N GLU A 468 -8.08 13.66 -17.74
CA GLU A 468 -9.22 12.98 -18.38
C GLU A 468 -10.48 13.03 -17.49
N ALA A 469 -10.32 12.90 -16.18
CA ALA A 469 -11.43 13.08 -15.23
C ALA A 469 -12.00 14.50 -15.28
N ALA A 470 -11.12 15.52 -15.33
CA ALA A 470 -11.51 16.92 -15.44
C ALA A 470 -12.26 17.23 -16.75
N ILE A 471 -11.74 16.75 -17.88
CA ILE A 471 -12.40 16.89 -19.20
C ILE A 471 -13.79 16.24 -19.15
N ALA A 472 -13.86 15.01 -18.68
CA ALA A 472 -15.12 14.27 -18.61
C ALA A 472 -16.16 14.99 -17.74
N HIS A 473 -15.73 15.56 -16.60
CA HIS A 473 -16.61 16.29 -15.70
C HIS A 473 -17.16 17.56 -16.34
N ILE A 474 -16.29 18.42 -16.92
CA ILE A 474 -16.71 19.67 -17.57
C ILE A 474 -17.66 19.40 -18.75
N GLU A 475 -17.40 18.33 -19.51
CA GLU A 475 -18.22 17.98 -20.69
C GLU A 475 -19.45 17.13 -20.35
N GLY A 476 -19.68 16.78 -19.08
CA GLY A 476 -20.78 15.90 -18.65
C GLY A 476 -20.69 14.49 -19.23
N LYS A 477 -19.48 13.99 -19.48
CA LYS A 477 -19.19 12.66 -20.05
C LYS A 477 -18.75 11.69 -18.97
N LYS A 478 -18.84 10.38 -19.28
CA LYS A 478 -18.26 9.35 -18.43
C LYS A 478 -16.73 9.35 -18.56
N VAL A 479 -16.02 9.26 -17.44
CA VAL A 479 -14.57 9.06 -17.44
C VAL A 479 -14.24 7.72 -18.09
N LEU A 480 -13.38 7.74 -19.09
CA LEU A 480 -12.82 6.53 -19.69
C LEU A 480 -11.48 6.20 -19.01
N PRO A 481 -11.24 4.92 -18.67
CA PRO A 481 -9.97 4.52 -18.10
C PRO A 481 -8.83 4.77 -19.10
N VAL A 482 -7.72 5.30 -18.59
CA VAL A 482 -6.48 5.41 -19.37
C VAL A 482 -5.99 4.01 -19.68
N LYS A 483 -5.68 3.73 -20.94
CA LYS A 483 -5.15 2.43 -21.37
C LYS A 483 -3.65 2.40 -21.07
N ASN A 484 -3.25 1.51 -20.17
CA ASN A 484 -1.85 1.30 -19.83
C ASN A 484 -1.08 0.67 -20.99
N GLU A 485 0.12 1.14 -21.24
CA GLU A 485 1.01 0.56 -22.23
C GLU A 485 1.78 -0.62 -21.63
N PHE A 486 2.01 -1.66 -22.44
CA PHE A 486 2.89 -2.77 -22.10
C PHE A 486 4.14 -2.69 -22.97
N ASN A 487 5.12 -1.93 -22.50
CA ASN A 487 6.35 -1.65 -23.22
C ASN A 487 7.62 -2.19 -22.52
N HIS A 488 7.46 -2.87 -21.36
CA HIS A 488 8.57 -3.42 -20.59
C HIS A 488 8.28 -4.88 -20.20
N PRO A 489 8.46 -5.84 -21.13
CA PRO A 489 8.28 -7.26 -20.84
C PRO A 489 9.36 -7.74 -19.85
N VAL A 490 9.03 -8.78 -19.07
CA VAL A 490 9.94 -9.37 -18.10
C VAL A 490 11.18 -9.94 -18.79
N ASP A 491 12.36 -9.63 -18.27
CA ASP A 491 13.63 -10.28 -18.69
C ASP A 491 13.74 -11.68 -18.06
N TRP A 492 13.24 -12.67 -18.77
CA TRP A 492 13.26 -14.05 -18.33
C TRP A 492 14.66 -14.66 -18.32
N ALA A 493 15.62 -14.11 -19.10
CA ALA A 493 16.99 -14.55 -19.07
C ALA A 493 17.67 -14.16 -17.75
N LEU A 494 17.35 -12.98 -17.24
CA LEU A 494 17.74 -12.52 -15.92
C LEU A 494 17.02 -13.32 -14.83
N VAL A 495 15.69 -13.43 -14.88
CA VAL A 495 14.87 -14.12 -13.86
C VAL A 495 15.39 -15.52 -13.57
N LYS A 496 15.73 -16.31 -14.59
CA LYS A 496 16.28 -17.68 -14.40
C LYS A 496 17.56 -17.75 -13.59
N LYS A 497 18.30 -16.65 -13.49
CA LYS A 497 19.59 -16.59 -12.77
C LYS A 497 19.45 -16.08 -11.32
N ILE A 498 18.29 -15.56 -10.93
CA ILE A 498 18.07 -14.98 -9.60
C ILE A 498 17.84 -16.10 -8.58
N PRO A 499 18.69 -16.26 -7.55
CA PRO A 499 18.47 -17.23 -6.50
C PRO A 499 17.14 -17.02 -5.75
N GLU A 500 16.51 -18.10 -5.27
CA GLU A 500 15.26 -18.02 -4.48
C GLU A 500 15.44 -17.25 -3.16
N ASP A 501 16.65 -17.23 -2.63
CA ASP A 501 17.05 -16.56 -1.39
C ASP A 501 17.87 -15.29 -1.64
N GLN A 502 17.75 -14.69 -2.83
CA GLN A 502 18.46 -13.45 -3.18
C GLN A 502 18.20 -12.36 -2.16
N ARG A 503 19.28 -11.78 -1.62
CA ARG A 503 19.24 -10.66 -0.68
C ARG A 503 19.74 -9.39 -1.29
N VAL A 504 19.24 -8.29 -0.75
CA VAL A 504 19.65 -6.93 -1.08
C VAL A 504 19.69 -6.11 0.21
N THR A 505 20.78 -5.37 0.41
CA THR A 505 20.92 -4.46 1.53
C THR A 505 20.69 -3.02 1.07
N ILE A 506 19.63 -2.37 1.54
CA ILE A 506 19.37 -0.94 1.34
C ILE A 506 20.02 -0.19 2.48
N ARG A 507 21.03 0.63 2.18
CA ARG A 507 21.64 1.54 3.15
C ARG A 507 20.92 2.88 3.10
N THR A 508 20.59 3.41 4.27
CA THR A 508 19.85 4.67 4.40
C THR A 508 20.55 5.61 5.37
N THR A 509 20.10 6.85 5.41
CA THR A 509 20.55 7.83 6.44
C THR A 509 20.20 7.42 7.88
N ARG A 510 19.33 6.41 8.05
CA ARG A 510 18.90 5.88 9.36
C ARG A 510 19.51 4.52 9.72
N GLY A 511 20.21 3.88 8.81
CA GLY A 511 20.78 2.53 8.98
C GLY A 511 20.50 1.64 7.78
N SER A 512 20.79 0.34 7.94
CA SER A 512 20.63 -0.65 6.87
C SER A 512 19.37 -1.48 7.02
N ILE A 513 18.78 -1.86 5.89
CA ILE A 513 17.60 -2.73 5.79
C ILE A 513 17.98 -3.88 4.85
N VAL A 514 17.85 -5.12 5.31
CA VAL A 514 18.10 -6.30 4.49
C VAL A 514 16.78 -6.85 3.97
N LEU A 515 16.66 -6.95 2.65
CA LEU A 515 15.51 -7.53 1.97
C LEU A 515 15.85 -8.92 1.44
N ARG A 516 14.92 -9.86 1.57
CA ARG A 516 14.88 -11.11 0.81
C ARG A 516 13.90 -10.94 -0.35
N LEU A 517 14.36 -11.14 -1.57
CA LEU A 517 13.54 -10.98 -2.77
C LEU A 517 12.69 -12.24 -3.01
N LEU A 518 11.48 -12.05 -3.52
CA LEU A 518 10.47 -13.10 -3.74
C LEU A 518 10.31 -13.40 -5.23
N VAL A 519 11.40 -13.85 -5.88
CA VAL A 519 11.45 -14.11 -7.33
C VAL A 519 10.37 -15.09 -7.79
N ASN A 520 10.03 -16.09 -6.98
CA ASN A 520 8.99 -17.07 -7.31
C ASN A 520 7.57 -16.48 -7.29
N GLU A 521 7.34 -15.38 -6.59
CA GLU A 521 6.02 -14.72 -6.49
C GLU A 521 5.87 -13.62 -7.56
N SER A 522 6.87 -12.74 -7.64
CA SER A 522 6.83 -11.53 -8.48
C SER A 522 8.12 -11.37 -9.30
N PRO A 523 8.38 -12.28 -10.28
CA PRO A 523 9.63 -12.31 -11.04
C PRO A 523 9.91 -11.01 -11.82
N GLY A 524 8.89 -10.38 -12.39
CA GLY A 524 9.05 -9.13 -13.14
C GLY A 524 9.42 -7.97 -12.22
N SER A 525 8.76 -7.86 -11.07
CA SER A 525 9.06 -6.83 -10.07
C SER A 525 10.45 -7.00 -9.47
N VAL A 526 10.86 -8.24 -9.17
CA VAL A 526 12.21 -8.56 -8.67
C VAL A 526 13.28 -8.24 -9.71
N ALA A 527 13.10 -8.67 -10.96
CA ALA A 527 14.05 -8.38 -12.03
C ALA A 527 14.21 -6.88 -12.27
N ASN A 528 13.10 -6.15 -12.33
CA ASN A 528 13.09 -4.69 -12.47
C ASN A 528 13.83 -4.01 -11.30
N PHE A 529 13.53 -4.41 -10.06
CA PHE A 529 14.20 -3.85 -8.88
C PHE A 529 15.72 -4.09 -8.91
N LEU A 530 16.17 -5.30 -9.28
CA LEU A 530 17.60 -5.64 -9.37
C LEU A 530 18.34 -4.84 -10.44
N VAL A 531 17.74 -4.66 -11.63
CA VAL A 531 18.32 -3.84 -12.71
C VAL A 531 18.47 -2.39 -12.26
N LEU A 532 17.45 -1.82 -11.62
CA LEU A 532 17.50 -0.47 -11.08
C LEU A 532 18.55 -0.35 -9.97
N ALA A 533 18.61 -1.30 -9.04
CA ALA A 533 19.61 -1.32 -7.97
C ALA A 533 21.03 -1.41 -8.52
N GLN A 534 21.26 -2.28 -9.51
CA GLN A 534 22.57 -2.45 -10.15
C GLN A 534 23.05 -1.20 -10.90
N SER A 535 22.12 -0.43 -11.46
CA SER A 535 22.44 0.83 -12.13
C SER A 535 22.67 2.02 -11.18
N GLY A 536 22.55 1.82 -9.86
CA GLY A 536 22.60 2.89 -8.87
C GLY A 536 21.37 3.82 -8.90
N TYR A 537 20.26 3.37 -9.51
CA TYR A 537 19.06 4.20 -9.66
C TYR A 537 18.51 4.71 -8.33
N PHE A 538 18.61 3.90 -7.29
CA PHE A 538 18.07 4.23 -5.96
C PHE A 538 18.98 5.14 -5.13
N ASP A 539 20.21 5.35 -5.55
CA ASP A 539 21.18 6.18 -4.82
C ASP A 539 20.68 7.61 -4.68
N ASN A 540 20.75 8.13 -3.46
CA ASN A 540 20.27 9.46 -3.09
C ASN A 540 18.75 9.69 -3.29
N LYS A 541 17.94 8.65 -3.54
CA LYS A 541 16.48 8.77 -3.56
C LYS A 541 15.94 8.97 -2.16
N TYR A 542 14.90 9.79 -2.07
CA TYR A 542 14.23 10.10 -0.82
C TYR A 542 13.13 9.10 -0.48
N PHE A 543 12.90 8.92 0.80
CA PHE A 543 11.61 8.45 1.29
C PHE A 543 10.65 9.64 1.26
N HIS A 544 9.96 9.80 0.15
CA HIS A 544 9.10 10.95 -0.11
C HIS A 544 7.72 10.87 0.57
N ARG A 545 7.33 9.67 1.03
CA ARG A 545 6.07 9.44 1.73
C ARG A 545 6.27 8.47 2.90
N VAL A 546 5.90 8.90 4.09
CA VAL A 546 5.89 8.08 5.32
C VAL A 546 4.55 8.27 6.00
N VAL A 547 3.83 7.17 6.20
CA VAL A 547 2.57 7.16 6.94
C VAL A 547 2.73 6.25 8.15
N PRO A 548 2.77 6.80 9.37
CA PRO A 548 2.95 6.01 10.59
C PRO A 548 1.97 4.83 10.69
N ASN A 549 2.47 3.65 11.03
CA ASN A 549 1.78 2.37 11.09
C ASN A 549 1.26 1.82 9.75
N PHE A 550 1.60 2.45 8.64
CA PHE A 550 1.19 1.98 7.32
C PHE A 550 2.41 1.65 6.45
N VAL A 551 3.05 2.65 5.84
CA VAL A 551 4.16 2.42 4.90
C VAL A 551 5.23 3.52 4.95
N VAL A 552 6.46 3.14 4.55
CA VAL A 552 7.48 4.06 4.03
C VAL A 552 7.64 3.80 2.53
N GLN A 553 7.64 4.85 1.70
CA GLN A 553 7.66 4.75 0.24
C GLN A 553 8.82 5.54 -0.36
N SER A 554 9.51 4.91 -1.32
CA SER A 554 10.68 5.47 -2.02
C SER A 554 10.68 5.08 -3.52
N GLY A 555 11.81 5.31 -4.21
CA GLY A 555 12.00 4.96 -5.63
C GLY A 555 11.45 5.98 -6.61
N CYS A 556 10.89 7.10 -6.15
CA CYS A 556 10.44 8.17 -7.03
C CYS A 556 11.63 8.96 -7.61
N LYS A 557 11.68 9.09 -8.93
CA LYS A 557 12.70 9.87 -9.66
C LYS A 557 12.75 11.32 -9.19
N ARG A 558 11.59 11.92 -8.97
CA ARG A 558 11.42 13.34 -8.63
C ARG A 558 11.45 13.60 -7.12
N GLY A 559 11.23 12.59 -6.29
CA GLY A 559 11.14 12.72 -4.84
C GLY A 559 9.83 13.36 -4.34
N ASP A 560 8.80 13.44 -5.15
CA ASP A 560 7.48 13.99 -4.79
C ASP A 560 6.32 12.99 -4.98
N GLY A 561 6.63 11.79 -5.42
CA GLY A 561 5.65 10.71 -5.67
C GLY A 561 5.02 10.76 -7.06
N TRP A 562 5.24 11.81 -7.85
CA TRP A 562 4.68 11.98 -9.18
C TRP A 562 5.62 11.51 -10.28
N GLY A 563 5.03 10.94 -11.34
CA GLY A 563 5.77 10.45 -12.50
C GLY A 563 6.51 9.14 -12.25
N SER A 564 6.84 8.48 -13.32
CA SER A 564 7.59 7.22 -13.38
C SER A 564 8.71 7.34 -14.41
N GLU A 565 9.29 6.22 -14.81
CA GLU A 565 10.10 6.12 -16.01
C GLU A 565 9.19 5.94 -17.25
N ASP A 566 9.79 5.89 -18.43
CA ASP A 566 9.09 5.74 -19.71
C ASP A 566 8.57 4.32 -19.97
N TYR A 567 8.43 3.54 -18.91
CA TYR A 567 7.89 2.17 -18.93
C TYR A 567 7.00 1.87 -17.73
N SER A 568 6.18 0.84 -17.86
CA SER A 568 5.48 0.20 -16.74
C SER A 568 5.60 -1.32 -16.83
N ILE A 569 5.60 -1.97 -15.65
CA ILE A 569 5.57 -3.42 -15.52
C ILE A 569 4.18 -3.89 -15.08
N ARG A 570 3.92 -5.19 -15.25
CA ARG A 570 2.63 -5.79 -14.91
C ARG A 570 2.52 -6.13 -13.44
N SER A 571 1.32 -5.95 -12.89
CA SER A 571 0.99 -6.41 -11.55
C SER A 571 1.10 -7.92 -11.41
N GLU A 572 1.73 -8.39 -10.32
CA GLU A 572 1.98 -9.79 -10.02
C GLU A 572 1.40 -10.16 -8.66
N PHE A 573 0.11 -10.51 -8.63
CA PHE A 573 -0.58 -10.83 -7.38
C PHE A 573 -0.35 -12.28 -6.97
N SER A 574 -0.05 -12.48 -5.69
CA SER A 574 0.25 -13.78 -5.09
C SER A 574 -0.68 -14.10 -3.90
N LEU A 575 -0.59 -15.35 -3.42
CA LEU A 575 -1.28 -15.82 -2.22
C LEU A 575 -0.69 -15.25 -0.91
N ARG A 576 0.49 -14.61 -0.97
CA ARG A 576 1.13 -14.07 0.23
C ARG A 576 0.39 -12.84 0.75
N PRO A 577 0.05 -12.80 2.04
CA PRO A 577 -0.53 -11.62 2.66
C PRO A 577 0.55 -10.57 2.97
N TYR A 578 0.16 -9.30 3.02
CA TYR A 578 1.00 -8.20 3.47
C TYR A 578 1.12 -8.19 4.99
N GLN A 579 2.30 -8.49 5.49
CA GLN A 579 2.69 -8.44 6.91
C GLN A 579 3.52 -7.18 7.21
N GLY A 580 3.92 -6.97 8.46
CA GLY A 580 4.97 -5.98 8.75
C GLY A 580 6.27 -6.36 8.06
N GLY A 581 6.92 -5.41 7.38
CA GLY A 581 8.12 -5.65 6.58
C GLY A 581 7.87 -6.18 5.17
N SER A 582 6.63 -6.35 4.73
CA SER A 582 6.35 -6.66 3.33
C SER A 582 6.72 -5.50 2.41
N VAL A 583 7.36 -5.80 1.27
CA VAL A 583 7.79 -4.81 0.29
C VAL A 583 6.96 -4.96 -0.98
N GLY A 584 6.22 -3.92 -1.32
CA GLY A 584 5.33 -3.90 -2.48
C GLY A 584 5.68 -2.83 -3.50
N MET A 585 5.34 -3.09 -4.77
CA MET A 585 5.43 -2.07 -5.82
C MET A 585 4.30 -1.04 -5.66
N ALA A 586 4.64 0.25 -5.67
CA ALA A 586 3.65 1.30 -5.72
C ALA A 586 3.06 1.40 -7.14
N SER A 587 1.78 1.73 -7.25
CA SER A 587 1.07 1.84 -8.54
C SER A 587 -0.07 2.86 -8.49
N ALA A 588 -0.38 3.44 -9.63
CA ALA A 588 -1.56 4.28 -9.87
C ALA A 588 -2.77 3.46 -10.38
N GLY A 589 -2.78 2.17 -10.09
CA GLY A 589 -3.75 1.18 -10.52
C GLY A 589 -3.06 -0.06 -11.09
N LYS A 590 -3.84 -1.06 -11.49
CA LYS A 590 -3.32 -2.31 -12.02
C LYS A 590 -2.48 -2.09 -13.27
N ASP A 591 -1.34 -2.78 -13.36
CA ASP A 591 -0.43 -2.76 -14.50
C ASP A 591 0.23 -1.38 -14.75
N THR A 592 0.49 -0.59 -13.68
CA THR A 592 1.15 0.72 -13.74
C THR A 592 2.38 0.81 -12.84
N GLU A 593 2.87 -0.29 -12.34
CA GLU A 593 4.07 -0.36 -11.51
C GLU A 593 5.30 0.09 -12.33
N GLY A 594 6.28 0.71 -11.65
CA GLY A 594 7.50 1.20 -12.29
C GLY A 594 8.70 1.10 -11.35
N THR A 595 9.12 2.23 -10.80
CA THR A 595 10.31 2.32 -9.95
C THR A 595 10.01 2.53 -8.49
N GLN A 596 8.78 2.97 -8.14
CA GLN A 596 8.40 3.26 -6.77
C GLN A 596 7.98 1.99 -6.03
N TRP A 597 8.39 1.88 -4.78
CA TRP A 597 8.07 0.77 -3.88
C TRP A 597 7.87 1.25 -2.45
N PHE A 598 7.25 0.42 -1.62
CA PHE A 598 6.99 0.73 -0.22
C PHE A 598 7.28 -0.47 0.68
N ILE A 599 7.62 -0.20 1.95
CA ILE A 599 7.73 -1.20 3.02
C ILE A 599 6.61 -0.94 4.03
N THR A 600 5.92 -1.98 4.45
CA THR A 600 4.83 -1.89 5.44
C THR A 600 5.38 -1.91 6.87
N HIS A 601 4.84 -1.04 7.76
CA HIS A 601 5.16 -1.05 9.19
C HIS A 601 4.44 -2.18 9.96
N SER A 602 3.31 -2.63 9.46
CA SER A 602 2.42 -3.59 10.14
C SER A 602 1.60 -4.37 9.11
N PRO A 603 0.87 -5.43 9.51
CA PRO A 603 -0.04 -6.12 8.60
C PRO A 603 -1.03 -5.16 7.96
N THR A 604 -1.09 -5.20 6.62
CA THR A 604 -1.93 -4.32 5.80
C THR A 604 -2.82 -5.13 4.87
N PRO A 605 -3.75 -5.93 5.41
CA PRO A 605 -4.50 -6.92 4.64
C PRO A 605 -5.39 -6.34 3.53
N HIS A 606 -5.61 -5.03 3.53
CA HIS A 606 -6.30 -4.33 2.43
C HIS A 606 -5.46 -4.20 1.16
N LEU A 607 -4.14 -4.46 1.23
CA LEU A 607 -3.23 -4.48 0.09
C LEU A 607 -3.13 -5.87 -0.56
N ASP A 608 -3.58 -6.95 0.13
CA ASP A 608 -3.50 -8.32 -0.37
C ASP A 608 -4.17 -8.49 -1.72
N GLY A 609 -3.40 -8.96 -2.71
CA GLY A 609 -3.86 -9.17 -4.07
C GLY A 609 -4.23 -7.89 -4.83
N ARG A 610 -3.78 -6.73 -4.36
CA ARG A 610 -3.96 -5.42 -5.01
C ARG A 610 -2.64 -4.77 -5.40
N TYR A 611 -1.56 -5.16 -4.75
CA TYR A 611 -0.21 -4.69 -5.02
C TYR A 611 0.72 -5.88 -5.16
N SER A 612 1.71 -5.77 -6.06
CA SER A 612 2.73 -6.79 -6.26
C SER A 612 3.65 -6.83 -5.06
N LEU A 613 3.64 -7.94 -4.31
CA LEU A 613 4.54 -8.16 -3.18
C LEU A 613 5.79 -8.86 -3.71
N PHE A 614 6.95 -8.18 -3.68
CA PHE A 614 8.16 -8.67 -4.34
C PHE A 614 9.35 -8.92 -3.41
N ALA A 615 9.27 -8.45 -2.15
CA ALA A 615 10.30 -8.70 -1.16
C ALA A 615 9.74 -8.67 0.27
N GLU A 616 10.54 -9.11 1.22
CA GLU A 616 10.29 -9.05 2.66
C GLU A 616 11.53 -8.53 3.38
N VAL A 617 11.34 -7.71 4.41
CA VAL A 617 12.43 -7.29 5.31
C VAL A 617 12.85 -8.48 6.15
N GLU A 618 14.09 -8.88 6.04
CA GLU A 618 14.69 -9.96 6.83
C GLU A 618 15.39 -9.40 8.08
N ASP A 619 15.99 -8.20 7.97
CA ASP A 619 16.58 -7.45 9.08
C ASP A 619 16.40 -5.94 8.87
N GLY A 620 16.46 -5.17 9.95
CA GLY A 620 16.38 -3.71 9.90
C GLY A 620 14.95 -3.12 10.04
N MET A 621 13.95 -3.88 10.54
CA MET A 621 12.61 -3.32 10.81
C MET A 621 12.63 -2.14 11.78
N SER A 622 13.57 -2.09 12.71
CA SER A 622 13.76 -0.92 13.57
C SER A 622 14.12 0.33 12.76
N VAL A 623 14.96 0.18 11.73
CA VAL A 623 15.32 1.27 10.81
C VAL A 623 14.08 1.72 10.03
N VAL A 624 13.31 0.78 9.47
CA VAL A 624 12.05 1.08 8.75
C VAL A 624 11.11 1.93 9.62
N ASN A 625 10.97 1.58 10.90
CA ASN A 625 10.09 2.30 11.82
C ASN A 625 10.60 3.72 12.17
N TYR A 626 11.90 3.99 12.03
CA TYR A 626 12.49 5.31 12.29
C TYR A 626 12.62 6.21 11.07
N ILE A 627 12.44 5.69 9.87
CA ILE A 627 12.48 6.48 8.63
C ILE A 627 11.39 7.57 8.68
N GLN A 628 11.79 8.78 8.28
CA GLN A 628 10.91 9.93 8.12
C GLN A 628 10.94 10.46 6.68
N VAL A 629 9.96 11.26 6.32
CA VAL A 629 9.94 11.97 5.04
C VAL A 629 11.21 12.82 4.91
N GLY A 630 11.91 12.73 3.77
CA GLY A 630 13.17 13.42 3.54
C GLY A 630 14.43 12.59 3.85
N ASP A 631 14.32 11.46 4.58
CA ASP A 631 15.44 10.52 4.71
C ASP A 631 15.81 9.94 3.34
N LYS A 632 17.07 9.51 3.18
CA LYS A 632 17.60 9.08 1.88
C LYS A 632 18.07 7.63 1.92
N ILE A 633 17.98 6.99 0.76
CA ILE A 633 18.77 5.82 0.42
C ILE A 633 20.16 6.31 0.03
N THR A 634 21.21 5.79 0.66
CA THR A 634 22.60 6.15 0.33
C THR A 634 23.15 5.26 -0.80
N ASP A 635 22.87 3.97 -0.72
CA ASP A 635 23.15 2.99 -1.79
C ASP A 635 22.31 1.71 -1.62
N VAL A 636 22.34 0.84 -2.63
CA VAL A 636 21.70 -0.48 -2.60
C VAL A 636 22.70 -1.54 -3.02
N VAL A 637 23.03 -2.44 -2.11
CA VAL A 637 24.02 -3.51 -2.33
C VAL A 637 23.32 -4.84 -2.60
N ILE A 638 23.60 -5.45 -3.74
CA ILE A 638 23.07 -6.77 -4.12
C ILE A 638 24.07 -7.83 -3.65
N GLU A 639 23.61 -8.76 -2.80
CA GLU A 639 24.47 -9.81 -2.25
C GLU A 639 24.62 -10.98 -3.23
N ASN A 640 25.86 -11.44 -3.44
CA ASN A 640 26.19 -12.65 -4.21
C ASN A 640 25.56 -12.77 -5.61
N PHE A 641 25.17 -11.67 -6.22
CA PHE A 641 24.58 -11.65 -7.56
C PHE A 641 25.68 -11.42 -8.59
N ILE A 642 25.91 -12.40 -9.44
CA ILE A 642 26.82 -12.29 -10.59
C ILE A 642 25.98 -11.74 -11.76
N ALA A 643 26.19 -10.47 -12.08
CA ALA A 643 25.59 -9.88 -13.26
C ALA A 643 25.94 -10.65 -14.53
N PRO A 644 25.04 -10.71 -15.49
CA PRO A 644 25.32 -11.35 -16.78
C PRO A 644 26.41 -10.65 -17.59
#